data_911c06d90b444728c099e669396e4247
#
_entry.id   911c06d90b444728c099e669396e4247
#
_cell.length_a   1.000
_cell.length_b   1.000
_cell.length_c   1.000
_cell.angle_alpha   90.00
_cell.angle_beta   90.00
_cell.angle_gamma   90.00
#
_symmetry.space_group_name_H-M   'P 1'
#
loop_
_entity.id
_entity.type
_entity.pdbx_description
1 polymer ?
#
loop_
_entity_poly.entity_id
_entity_poly.type
_entity_poly.pdbx_seq_one_letter_code
_entity_poly.pdbx_strand_id
1 'polypeptide(L)'
;MPARTTGYRDCDAGAWTMISTGELTGALSALAGFDFTFVPGDPPRSGRLAAFRLSGGHNEHGTHGTHGDHGGDGDHGGELPDDPLAGLGGQVTIELALPAGKSVRRRRVSATLLPIATALALLADLEDSPVTTATARLWASVMTAGVGLIARGRLHPAVSPSGVDAWRAGPLDPGDHILLGQLANAMPPLGHAVALAGAKPPLRVHSPAFLVAAAWDALADTLPRTSAAATASGSMLFAANEPTSAIELRPWLAEASAGLDGGASFALRVQLGNALEPKSRGVLQISSTADPSLVVDAADLFAMPAALLARFGVEAERDLLLALRRGSRAWEPIGALLSQQIPDFLPLDDDLLADLILDGAGRLESAGIAVFWPSELLAGGLSLRAVMTPTPAAVIEGGFDLESLLDFHYELTVGGEALSPEEIDLLAEAKRGLVRIRGRFVAVDAELIAKAQERRSRRITAAAALGALLGGKLEVDGELVDVVAEGAVAEMAERLRRLSAGKLESQAPPHALVAVLRPYQLRGLAWLAGMSELGLGGCLADDMGLGKTVQVIALHLHRLQESDTARGEPPAPKPPAQRPGNRKARRPKQAAPAGLDPGPELSSPTLVVCPTSLLGNWERELHRFAPSVPVRRFHGGDRHLDDLVAGEVVLTTYGILRREREALGEAGFALVVADEAQHAKNPLSETAKALRSIPAKARIALTGTPVENRLTELWSILDWTTPGLLGPLERFRRTVAVAVERNRDKEATERLSNAVRPFLLRRKKTDPAIAPDLPERTITDLAVPLTTEQVSLYEAEVREALHAIATKSGIERQGLVLRLLTVLKQICNHPAQYLHQAGPLPSRSGKLAALEELLDVIVGAGDSVLVFSQFVEMCSLIETHLASLHVPILFLHGGVPVRKREQMVASFQAGAVPVFLLSLKAGGVGLNLTQATHVIHYDRWWNPAVEDQASDRAHRIGQRRAVQIHRLVCEGTLEDRIAELLENKRSLAESVVGQGEAWIGDLSDSQLAALVRLAPSGGEP
;
A
#
# COMPACT_ATOMS: atom_id res chain seq x y z
N MET A 1 -35.90 41.93 15.89
CA MET A 1 -35.32 42.18 17.24
C MET A 1 -34.32 41.10 17.51
N PRO A 2 -33.04 41.39 17.64
CA PRO A 2 -32.02 40.37 17.85
C PRO A 2 -32.01 39.90 19.31
N ALA A 3 -32.08 38.58 19.50
CA ALA A 3 -31.95 37.97 20.80
C ALA A 3 -30.50 38.11 21.27
N ARG A 4 -30.33 38.66 22.46
CA ARG A 4 -29.04 38.76 23.15
C ARG A 4 -28.44 37.37 23.37
N THR A 5 -27.39 37.05 22.66
CA THR A 5 -26.46 35.93 22.96
C THR A 5 -25.70 36.35 24.21
N THR A 6 -25.87 35.62 25.31
CA THR A 6 -25.01 35.70 26.48
C THR A 6 -23.59 35.39 26.07
N GLY A 7 -22.68 36.34 26.36
CA GLY A 7 -21.34 36.40 25.87
C GLY A 7 -20.47 35.19 26.19
N TYR A 8 -19.97 34.62 25.15
CA TYR A 8 -18.70 33.91 25.14
C TYR A 8 -17.61 34.97 24.93
N ARG A 9 -16.78 35.18 25.92
CA ARG A 9 -15.56 35.96 25.76
C ARG A 9 -14.62 35.17 24.84
N ASP A 10 -14.19 35.81 23.77
CA ASP A 10 -13.14 35.35 22.88
C ASP A 10 -11.89 35.02 23.72
N CYS A 11 -11.46 33.77 23.65
CA CYS A 11 -10.07 33.40 23.90
C CYS A 11 -9.37 33.41 22.55
N ASP A 12 -8.30 34.19 22.48
CA ASP A 12 -7.52 34.61 21.34
C ASP A 12 -7.43 33.65 20.15
N ALA A 13 -7.71 34.22 19.01
CA ALA A 13 -7.39 33.67 17.71
C ALA A 13 -5.86 33.70 17.52
N GLY A 14 -5.29 32.57 17.27
CA GLY A 14 -4.02 32.54 16.59
C GLY A 14 -2.97 31.60 17.19
N ALA A 15 -2.64 30.72 16.45
CA ALA A 15 -1.46 29.86 16.31
C ALA A 15 -1.85 28.39 16.30
N TRP A 16 -1.53 27.72 15.23
CA TRP A 16 -1.41 26.27 15.18
C TRP A 16 -0.34 25.87 16.19
N THR A 17 -0.72 25.61 17.42
CA THR A 17 0.17 24.95 18.37
C THR A 17 0.20 23.50 17.95
N MET A 18 1.30 23.05 17.39
CA MET A 18 1.58 21.65 17.20
C MET A 18 1.59 21.01 18.58
N ILE A 19 0.60 20.20 18.86
CA ILE A 19 0.54 19.40 20.09
C ILE A 19 1.67 18.39 19.99
N SER A 20 2.55 18.34 20.98
CA SER A 20 3.65 17.38 21.00
C SER A 20 3.09 15.94 21.10
N THR A 21 3.75 14.99 20.49
CA THR A 21 3.36 13.56 20.52
C THR A 21 3.27 13.04 21.97
N GLY A 22 4.06 13.58 22.90
CA GLY A 22 4.00 13.25 24.32
C GLY A 22 2.72 13.73 25.02
N GLU A 23 2.22 14.93 24.68
CA GLU A 23 0.93 15.43 25.16
C GLU A 23 -0.23 14.64 24.56
N LEU A 24 -0.12 14.19 23.30
CA LEU A 24 -1.10 13.31 22.65
C LEU A 24 -1.14 11.94 23.32
N THR A 25 -0.01 11.31 23.57
CA THR A 25 0.05 9.96 24.17
C THR A 25 -0.41 9.95 25.63
N GLY A 26 -0.08 11.00 26.39
CA GLY A 26 -0.62 11.22 27.74
C GLY A 26 -2.13 11.47 27.73
N ALA A 27 -2.63 12.24 26.77
CA ALA A 27 -4.04 12.52 26.59
C ALA A 27 -4.84 11.28 26.13
N LEU A 28 -4.27 10.39 25.30
CA LEU A 28 -4.94 9.17 24.82
C LEU A 28 -5.29 8.17 25.93
N SER A 29 -4.38 7.91 26.84
CA SER A 29 -4.66 7.07 28.01
C SER A 29 -5.65 7.73 28.97
N ALA A 30 -5.70 9.05 28.98
CA ALA A 30 -6.58 9.87 29.81
C ALA A 30 -7.98 10.06 29.20
N LEU A 31 -8.15 9.82 27.90
CA LEU A 31 -9.45 9.90 27.21
C LEU A 31 -10.37 8.70 27.50
N ALA A 32 -9.88 7.67 28.20
CA ALA A 32 -10.69 6.55 28.65
C ALA A 32 -11.89 7.05 29.47
N GLY A 33 -13.10 6.79 28.96
CA GLY A 33 -14.36 7.16 29.60
C GLY A 33 -14.87 8.58 29.32
N PHE A 34 -14.27 9.33 28.39
CA PHE A 34 -14.86 10.55 27.87
C PHE A 34 -15.88 10.25 26.76
N ASP A 35 -17.03 10.92 26.84
CA ASP A 35 -18.01 11.01 25.78
C ASP A 35 -17.83 12.28 24.98
N PHE A 36 -18.20 12.24 23.70
CA PHE A 36 -18.01 13.35 22.78
C PHE A 36 -19.34 13.73 22.10
N THR A 37 -19.52 15.04 21.88
CA THR A 37 -20.60 15.58 21.07
C THR A 37 -20.14 16.83 20.33
N PHE A 38 -20.67 17.08 19.14
CA PHE A 38 -20.28 18.23 18.34
C PHE A 38 -21.17 19.43 18.64
N VAL A 39 -20.55 20.60 18.82
CA VAL A 39 -21.21 21.89 18.99
C VAL A 39 -20.95 22.71 17.72
N PRO A 40 -21.98 22.91 16.87
CA PRO A 40 -21.84 23.68 15.64
C PRO A 40 -21.50 25.14 15.91
N GLY A 41 -20.69 25.73 15.02
CA GLY A 41 -20.28 27.13 15.09
C GLY A 41 -20.70 27.94 13.86
N ASP A 42 -20.63 29.27 13.95
CA ASP A 42 -20.81 30.20 12.85
C ASP A 42 -19.69 31.27 12.86
N PRO A 43 -18.75 31.25 11.90
CA PRO A 43 -18.61 30.35 10.75
C PRO A 43 -18.30 28.88 11.14
N PRO A 44 -18.41 27.91 10.21
CA PRO A 44 -18.21 26.48 10.52
C PRO A 44 -16.91 26.15 11.26
N ARG A 45 -15.78 26.83 10.94
CA ARG A 45 -14.48 26.67 11.62
C ARG A 45 -14.52 27.02 13.12
N SER A 46 -15.52 27.75 13.58
CA SER A 46 -15.74 28.00 15.01
C SER A 46 -16.42 26.86 15.74
N GLY A 47 -16.88 25.82 15.02
CA GLY A 47 -17.39 24.58 15.61
C GLY A 47 -16.37 23.89 16.51
N ARG A 48 -16.84 23.21 17.56
CA ARG A 48 -16.01 22.57 18.58
C ARG A 48 -16.53 21.17 18.89
N LEU A 49 -15.61 20.26 19.20
CA LEU A 49 -15.98 18.96 19.76
C LEU A 49 -15.92 19.06 21.29
N ALA A 50 -17.03 18.82 21.94
CA ALA A 50 -17.14 18.83 23.39
C ALA A 50 -16.83 17.46 23.96
N ALA A 51 -15.77 17.36 24.77
CA ALA A 51 -15.41 16.18 25.54
C ALA A 51 -15.91 16.31 26.98
N PHE A 52 -16.62 15.30 27.52
CA PHE A 52 -17.20 15.33 28.85
C PHE A 52 -17.26 13.94 29.47
N ARG A 53 -17.41 13.90 30.82
CA ARG A 53 -17.69 12.67 31.57
C ARG A 53 -19.00 12.82 32.33
N LEU A 54 -19.80 11.77 32.34
CA LEU A 54 -20.98 11.69 33.19
C LEU A 54 -20.57 11.09 34.54
N SER A 55 -20.44 11.92 35.58
CA SER A 55 -20.25 11.44 36.95
C SER A 55 -21.53 10.74 37.46
N GLY A 56 -21.43 9.41 37.66
CA GLY A 56 -22.53 8.62 38.20
C GLY A 56 -22.62 7.24 37.54
N GLY A 57 -22.29 6.18 38.30
CA GLY A 57 -22.11 4.81 37.88
C GLY A 57 -23.25 4.20 37.10
N HIS A 58 -22.89 3.43 36.08
CA HIS A 58 -23.67 2.32 35.59
C HIS A 58 -23.00 1.03 36.06
N ASN A 59 -23.53 0.46 37.18
CA ASN A 59 -23.49 -0.97 37.39
C ASN A 59 -24.79 -1.55 36.85
N GLU A 60 -24.75 -2.18 35.71
CA GLU A 60 -25.74 -3.18 35.30
C GLU A 60 -25.38 -4.49 35.97
N HIS A 61 -25.97 -4.76 37.10
CA HIS A 61 -26.44 -6.11 37.52
C HIS A 61 -27.39 -5.92 38.71
N GLY A 62 -28.63 -6.40 38.51
CA GLY A 62 -29.70 -6.23 39.45
C GLY A 62 -29.51 -7.01 40.75
N THR A 63 -30.02 -6.43 41.83
CA THR A 63 -30.75 -7.12 42.88
C THR A 63 -31.63 -6.12 43.60
N HIS A 64 -32.84 -6.53 43.88
CA HIS A 64 -33.88 -5.82 44.63
C HIS A 64 -33.45 -5.36 46.03
N GLY A 65 -33.87 -4.15 46.39
CA GLY A 65 -33.82 -3.71 47.78
C GLY A 65 -34.52 -2.31 47.96
N THR A 66 -35.56 -2.33 48.71
CA THR A 66 -36.59 -1.34 49.06
C THR A 66 -36.11 -0.14 49.85
N HIS A 67 -36.80 1.01 49.63
CA HIS A 67 -37.12 2.14 50.52
C HIS A 67 -36.07 3.18 50.90
N GLY A 68 -36.45 4.44 50.72
CA GLY A 68 -35.94 5.61 51.45
C GLY A 68 -36.04 6.91 50.67
N ASP A 69 -37.16 7.56 50.75
CA ASP A 69 -37.47 8.94 50.40
C ASP A 69 -36.63 9.90 51.27
N HIS A 70 -35.87 10.80 50.72
CA HIS A 70 -35.61 12.15 51.30
C HIS A 70 -35.01 13.06 50.21
N GLY A 71 -35.69 14.16 49.96
CA GLY A 71 -35.25 15.28 49.12
C GLY A 71 -34.08 16.06 49.73
N GLY A 72 -33.29 16.59 48.87
CA GLY A 72 -32.17 17.50 49.20
C GLY A 72 -31.57 18.03 47.87
N ASP A 73 -32.03 19.21 47.47
CA ASP A 73 -31.29 20.05 46.52
C ASP A 73 -29.93 20.43 47.13
N GLY A 74 -28.88 19.84 46.62
CA GLY A 74 -27.50 20.16 46.96
C GLY A 74 -26.72 20.43 45.68
N ASP A 75 -26.62 21.71 45.33
CA ASP A 75 -25.68 22.25 44.36
C ASP A 75 -24.27 22.10 44.93
N HIS A 76 -23.57 21.00 44.60
CA HIS A 76 -22.13 20.86 44.85
C HIS A 76 -21.38 20.78 43.55
N GLY A 77 -20.91 21.94 43.08
CA GLY A 77 -19.80 22.09 42.17
C GLY A 77 -18.53 21.46 42.78
N GLY A 78 -18.31 20.18 42.56
CA GLY A 78 -17.03 19.56 42.86
C GLY A 78 -16.07 19.84 41.72
N GLU A 79 -15.01 20.56 41.98
CA GLU A 79 -13.83 20.63 41.13
C GLU A 79 -13.35 19.20 40.87
N LEU A 80 -13.27 18.83 39.59
CA LEU A 80 -12.61 17.59 39.16
C LEU A 80 -11.11 17.75 39.34
N PRO A 81 -10.40 16.83 40.01
CA PRO A 81 -8.95 16.87 40.02
C PRO A 81 -8.43 16.57 38.63
N ASP A 82 -7.54 17.40 38.13
CA ASP A 82 -6.76 17.28 36.90
C ASP A 82 -7.55 16.78 35.68
N ASP A 83 -8.15 17.73 34.92
CA ASP A 83 -8.69 17.43 33.60
C ASP A 83 -7.51 17.22 32.64
N PRO A 84 -7.31 16.01 32.15
CA PRO A 84 -6.21 15.70 31.22
C PRO A 84 -6.30 16.43 29.89
N LEU A 85 -7.43 17.08 29.60
CA LEU A 85 -7.64 17.94 28.44
C LEU A 85 -7.46 19.42 28.76
N ALA A 86 -7.11 19.76 30.01
CA ALA A 86 -6.78 21.12 30.42
C ALA A 86 -5.56 21.61 29.61
N GLY A 87 -5.76 22.64 28.79
CA GLY A 87 -4.72 23.15 27.86
C GLY A 87 -4.99 22.81 26.38
N LEU A 88 -5.78 21.78 26.06
CA LEU A 88 -6.14 21.44 24.68
C LEU A 88 -7.41 22.14 24.20
N GLY A 89 -8.21 22.70 25.11
CA GLY A 89 -9.47 23.39 24.80
C GLY A 89 -9.99 24.21 25.96
N GLY A 90 -11.00 25.06 25.71
CA GLY A 90 -11.66 25.86 26.72
C GLY A 90 -12.64 25.05 27.56
N GLN A 91 -12.59 25.16 28.90
CA GLN A 91 -13.59 24.54 29.78
C GLN A 91 -14.87 25.37 29.81
N VAL A 92 -16.00 24.69 29.60
CA VAL A 92 -17.36 25.29 29.63
C VAL A 92 -18.34 24.32 30.27
N THR A 93 -19.46 24.89 30.72
CA THR A 93 -20.62 24.09 31.14
C THR A 93 -21.60 23.98 29.99
N ILE A 94 -21.84 22.75 29.49
CA ILE A 94 -22.84 22.48 28.44
C ILE A 94 -24.11 21.89 29.06
N GLU A 95 -25.25 22.15 28.40
CA GLU A 95 -26.53 21.56 28.78
C GLU A 95 -26.85 20.35 27.87
N LEU A 96 -26.93 19.17 28.46
CA LEU A 96 -27.31 17.94 27.78
C LEU A 96 -28.76 17.58 28.05
N ALA A 97 -29.46 17.11 26.99
CA ALA A 97 -30.79 16.53 27.05
C ALA A 97 -30.64 15.00 27.18
N LEU A 98 -30.74 14.50 28.40
CA LEU A 98 -30.54 13.10 28.70
C LEU A 98 -31.86 12.37 28.99
N PRO A 99 -32.02 11.08 28.57
CA PRO A 99 -33.17 10.26 28.89
C PRO A 99 -33.26 10.05 30.43
N ALA A 100 -34.45 10.22 30.98
CA ALA A 100 -34.74 10.00 32.39
C ALA A 100 -36.08 9.23 32.50
N GLY A 101 -36.04 7.92 32.37
CA GLY A 101 -37.21 7.06 32.28
C GLY A 101 -38.03 7.37 31.00
N LYS A 102 -39.30 7.80 31.18
CA LYS A 102 -40.17 8.18 30.05
C LYS A 102 -40.06 9.66 29.66
N SER A 103 -39.15 10.43 30.26
CA SER A 103 -38.96 11.86 30.01
C SER A 103 -37.51 12.19 29.66
N VAL A 104 -37.25 13.41 29.16
CA VAL A 104 -35.91 13.94 28.89
C VAL A 104 -35.65 15.06 29.88
N ARG A 105 -34.53 14.99 30.60
CA ARG A 105 -34.16 16.04 31.56
C ARG A 105 -32.89 16.78 31.06
N ARG A 106 -32.84 18.09 31.42
CA ARG A 106 -31.59 18.86 31.24
C ARG A 106 -30.63 18.50 32.34
N ARG A 107 -29.36 18.27 31.98
CA ARG A 107 -28.24 18.11 32.89
C ARG A 107 -27.10 19.03 32.48
N ARG A 108 -26.59 19.81 33.41
CA ARG A 108 -25.39 20.61 33.20
C ARG A 108 -24.17 19.76 33.46
N VAL A 109 -23.24 19.80 32.52
CA VAL A 109 -22.02 18.99 32.58
C VAL A 109 -20.83 19.87 32.22
N SER A 110 -19.74 19.78 32.96
CA SER A 110 -18.48 20.39 32.58
C SER A 110 -17.90 19.66 31.38
N ALA A 111 -17.51 20.41 30.34
CA ALA A 111 -16.97 19.87 29.10
C ALA A 111 -15.79 20.71 28.64
N THR A 112 -14.79 20.07 28.03
CA THR A 112 -13.71 20.75 27.34
C THR A 112 -14.04 20.88 25.87
N LEU A 113 -14.10 22.11 25.34
CA LEU A 113 -14.36 22.39 23.93
C LEU A 113 -13.07 22.35 23.13
N LEU A 114 -12.91 21.31 22.35
CA LEU A 114 -11.73 21.07 21.50
C LEU A 114 -11.92 21.78 20.15
N PRO A 115 -10.96 22.57 19.66
CA PRO A 115 -10.92 23.02 18.28
C PRO A 115 -10.91 21.85 17.32
N ILE A 116 -11.47 22.01 16.10
CA ILE A 116 -11.61 20.91 15.15
C ILE A 116 -10.26 20.26 14.78
N ALA A 117 -9.22 21.06 14.60
CA ALA A 117 -7.90 20.52 14.28
C ALA A 117 -7.32 19.68 15.44
N THR A 118 -7.51 20.13 16.68
CA THR A 118 -7.11 19.38 17.90
C THR A 118 -7.95 18.11 18.05
N ALA A 119 -9.27 18.22 17.85
CA ALA A 119 -10.17 17.07 17.91
C ALA A 119 -9.83 16.00 16.85
N LEU A 120 -9.48 16.43 15.64
CA LEU A 120 -9.05 15.53 14.57
C LEU A 120 -7.78 14.76 14.95
N ALA A 121 -6.77 15.47 15.45
CA ALA A 121 -5.51 14.85 15.88
C ALA A 121 -5.73 13.83 17.02
N LEU A 122 -6.57 14.18 18.02
CA LEU A 122 -6.87 13.30 19.15
C LEU A 122 -7.70 12.06 18.75
N LEU A 123 -8.63 12.20 17.81
CA LEU A 123 -9.54 11.12 17.42
C LEU A 123 -8.93 10.19 16.37
N ALA A 124 -7.96 10.65 15.56
CA ALA A 124 -7.32 9.83 14.55
C ALA A 124 -6.61 8.60 15.14
N ASP A 125 -6.08 8.71 16.34
CA ASP A 125 -5.37 7.63 17.04
C ASP A 125 -6.29 6.73 17.87
N LEU A 126 -7.59 7.05 17.96
CA LEU A 126 -8.55 6.32 18.82
C LEU A 126 -9.30 5.19 18.11
N GLU A 127 -9.24 5.09 16.79
CA GLU A 127 -10.07 4.18 15.99
C GLU A 127 -9.85 2.70 16.37
N ASP A 128 -8.63 2.33 16.80
CA ASP A 128 -8.23 0.97 17.15
C ASP A 128 -8.09 0.71 18.67
N SER A 129 -8.41 1.67 19.54
CA SER A 129 -8.23 1.52 20.98
C SER A 129 -9.41 0.79 21.64
N PRO A 130 -9.17 -0.29 22.41
CA PRO A 130 -10.23 -1.06 23.08
C PRO A 130 -10.92 -0.32 24.25
N VAL A 131 -10.39 0.81 24.69
CA VAL A 131 -10.82 1.56 25.90
C VAL A 131 -11.71 2.75 25.56
N THR A 132 -12.14 2.93 24.32
CA THR A 132 -12.89 4.10 23.85
C THR A 132 -14.40 3.95 24.02
N THR A 133 -15.08 5.09 24.33
CA THR A 133 -16.54 5.15 24.36
C THR A 133 -17.14 5.01 22.95
N ALA A 134 -18.43 4.65 22.87
CA ALA A 134 -19.14 4.56 21.59
C ALA A 134 -19.19 5.91 20.86
N THR A 135 -19.30 7.03 21.60
CA THR A 135 -19.30 8.38 21.03
C THR A 135 -17.91 8.75 20.47
N ALA A 136 -16.83 8.38 21.15
CA ALA A 136 -15.47 8.64 20.68
C ALA A 136 -15.20 7.92 19.35
N ARG A 137 -15.51 6.64 19.25
CA ARG A 137 -15.38 5.88 18.00
C ARG A 137 -16.19 6.43 16.86
N LEU A 138 -17.44 6.79 17.12
CA LEU A 138 -18.28 7.41 16.07
C LEU A 138 -17.68 8.73 15.58
N TRP A 139 -17.29 9.63 16.51
CA TRP A 139 -16.76 10.92 16.10
C TRP A 139 -15.40 10.79 15.41
N ALA A 140 -14.59 9.78 15.75
CA ALA A 140 -13.39 9.43 14.98
C ALA A 140 -13.74 9.05 13.52
N SER A 141 -14.71 8.18 13.33
CA SER A 141 -15.20 7.81 11.99
C SER A 141 -15.78 8.99 11.22
N VAL A 142 -16.54 9.89 11.87
CA VAL A 142 -17.06 11.13 11.26
C VAL A 142 -15.93 12.04 10.79
N MET A 143 -14.89 12.22 11.61
CA MET A 143 -13.74 13.07 11.26
C MET A 143 -12.93 12.45 10.11
N THR A 144 -12.67 11.17 10.15
CA THR A 144 -11.96 10.44 9.08
C THR A 144 -12.71 10.52 7.74
N ALA A 145 -14.03 10.33 7.76
CA ALA A 145 -14.87 10.49 6.57
C ALA A 145 -14.83 11.92 6.01
N GLY A 146 -14.88 12.93 6.89
CA GLY A 146 -14.79 14.35 6.49
C GLY A 146 -13.44 14.69 5.86
N VAL A 147 -12.34 14.21 6.41
CA VAL A 147 -11.00 14.36 5.80
C VAL A 147 -10.96 13.68 4.42
N GLY A 148 -11.58 12.51 4.27
CA GLY A 148 -11.70 11.82 2.99
C GLY A 148 -12.46 12.62 1.93
N LEU A 149 -13.51 13.37 2.31
CA LEU A 149 -14.21 14.31 1.41
C LEU A 149 -13.30 15.43 0.94
N ILE A 150 -12.61 16.08 1.88
CA ILE A 150 -11.70 17.19 1.56
C ILE A 150 -10.52 16.73 0.70
N ALA A 151 -9.96 15.55 0.97
CA ALA A 151 -8.89 14.96 0.18
C ALA A 151 -9.30 14.67 -1.28
N ARG A 152 -10.59 14.43 -1.53
CA ARG A 152 -11.16 14.29 -2.87
C ARG A 152 -11.52 15.63 -3.52
N GLY A 153 -11.21 16.74 -2.87
CA GLY A 153 -11.55 18.09 -3.35
C GLY A 153 -13.04 18.43 -3.22
N ARG A 154 -13.79 17.69 -2.41
CA ARG A 154 -15.22 17.91 -2.16
C ARG A 154 -15.41 19.04 -1.14
N LEU A 155 -15.14 20.26 -1.59
CA LEU A 155 -15.37 21.49 -0.81
C LEU A 155 -15.69 22.63 -1.77
N HIS A 156 -16.56 23.54 -1.32
CA HIS A 156 -16.94 24.71 -2.08
C HIS A 156 -17.02 25.96 -1.18
N PRO A 157 -16.75 27.16 -1.73
CA PRO A 157 -16.86 28.39 -0.98
C PRO A 157 -18.32 28.74 -0.68
N ALA A 158 -18.57 29.31 0.49
CA ALA A 158 -19.89 29.74 0.94
C ALA A 158 -19.78 31.02 1.79
N VAL A 159 -20.92 31.62 2.12
CA VAL A 159 -21.03 32.71 3.09
C VAL A 159 -21.83 32.19 4.28
N SER A 160 -21.23 32.31 5.47
CA SER A 160 -21.86 31.85 6.71
C SER A 160 -23.11 32.69 7.04
N PRO A 161 -23.99 32.23 7.94
CA PRO A 161 -25.12 33.05 8.40
C PRO A 161 -24.72 34.42 8.95
N SER A 162 -23.56 34.52 9.62
CA SER A 162 -23.01 35.77 10.11
C SER A 162 -22.45 36.70 9.01
N GLY A 163 -22.41 36.27 7.74
CA GLY A 163 -21.96 37.10 6.61
C GLY A 163 -20.46 37.03 6.34
N VAL A 164 -19.73 36.09 6.95
CA VAL A 164 -18.30 35.93 6.74
C VAL A 164 -18.01 34.75 5.82
N ASP A 165 -16.80 34.71 5.29
CA ASP A 165 -16.31 33.66 4.41
C ASP A 165 -16.29 32.27 5.11
N ALA A 166 -16.68 31.25 4.40
CA ALA A 166 -16.69 29.88 4.89
C ALA A 166 -16.41 28.91 3.74
N TRP A 167 -15.83 27.76 4.04
CA TRP A 167 -15.83 26.58 3.19
C TRP A 167 -16.87 25.60 3.68
N ARG A 168 -17.53 24.91 2.79
CA ARG A 168 -18.43 23.80 3.10
C ARG A 168 -18.00 22.51 2.41
N ALA A 169 -18.27 21.39 3.06
CA ALA A 169 -18.06 20.06 2.51
C ALA A 169 -19.14 19.76 1.46
N GLY A 170 -18.72 19.45 0.24
CA GLY A 170 -19.61 19.16 -0.87
C GLY A 170 -19.03 19.56 -2.24
N PRO A 171 -19.71 19.22 -3.34
CA PRO A 171 -20.94 18.45 -3.42
C PRO A 171 -20.77 17.00 -3.00
N LEU A 172 -21.74 16.47 -2.25
CA LEU A 172 -21.78 15.09 -1.82
C LEU A 172 -22.30 14.20 -2.96
N ASP A 173 -21.60 13.09 -3.22
CA ASP A 173 -22.09 12.07 -4.13
C ASP A 173 -23.06 11.09 -3.44
N PRO A 174 -23.74 10.19 -4.19
CA PRO A 174 -24.66 9.22 -3.58
C PRO A 174 -24.00 8.32 -2.52
N GLY A 175 -22.73 7.99 -2.66
CA GLY A 175 -21.96 7.23 -1.67
C GLY A 175 -21.72 8.03 -0.39
N ASP A 176 -21.44 9.33 -0.52
CA ASP A 176 -21.26 10.24 0.60
C ASP A 176 -22.57 10.44 1.37
N HIS A 177 -23.71 10.51 0.69
CA HIS A 177 -25.04 10.59 1.32
C HIS A 177 -25.39 9.29 2.09
N ILE A 178 -25.08 8.13 1.52
CA ILE A 178 -25.24 6.84 2.19
C ILE A 178 -24.37 6.79 3.46
N LEU A 179 -23.11 7.21 3.35
CA LEU A 179 -22.18 7.24 4.48
C LEU A 179 -22.66 8.20 5.58
N LEU A 180 -23.13 9.40 5.21
CA LEU A 180 -23.74 10.35 6.14
C LEU A 180 -24.93 9.73 6.88
N GLY A 181 -25.81 9.04 6.15
CA GLY A 181 -26.95 8.32 6.72
C GLY A 181 -26.51 7.20 7.68
N GLN A 182 -25.51 6.42 7.32
CA GLN A 182 -24.96 5.35 8.17
C GLN A 182 -24.35 5.91 9.47
N LEU A 183 -23.53 6.96 9.39
CA LEU A 183 -22.93 7.62 10.55
C LEU A 183 -24.00 8.26 11.45
N ALA A 184 -25.02 8.89 10.86
CA ALA A 184 -26.12 9.48 11.60
C ALA A 184 -26.95 8.41 12.34
N ASN A 185 -27.24 7.28 11.69
CA ASN A 185 -28.00 6.17 12.29
C ASN A 185 -27.21 5.42 13.37
N ALA A 186 -25.88 5.37 13.24
CA ALA A 186 -24.98 4.77 14.23
C ALA A 186 -24.72 5.68 15.45
N MET A 187 -25.18 6.94 15.43
CA MET A 187 -24.87 7.92 16.47
C MET A 187 -25.52 7.58 17.81
N PRO A 188 -24.72 7.35 18.87
CA PRO A 188 -25.25 7.12 20.20
C PRO A 188 -26.01 8.37 20.73
N PRO A 189 -26.99 8.21 21.62
CA PRO A 189 -27.76 9.34 22.17
C PRO A 189 -26.91 10.46 22.77
N LEU A 190 -25.80 10.15 23.41
CA LEU A 190 -24.86 11.13 23.96
C LEU A 190 -24.11 11.92 22.88
N GLY A 191 -23.91 11.34 21.71
CA GLY A 191 -23.23 11.98 20.57
C GLY A 191 -23.98 13.17 19.99
N HIS A 192 -25.29 13.30 20.26
CA HIS A 192 -26.11 14.43 19.81
C HIS A 192 -26.99 15.03 20.92
N ALA A 193 -26.56 14.91 22.19
CA ALA A 193 -27.36 15.26 23.35
C ALA A 193 -27.34 16.76 23.69
N VAL A 194 -26.60 17.61 22.98
CA VAL A 194 -26.57 19.06 23.28
C VAL A 194 -27.93 19.68 23.01
N ALA A 195 -28.51 20.29 24.05
CA ALA A 195 -29.78 20.94 23.95
C ALA A 195 -29.69 22.25 23.15
N LEU A 196 -30.66 22.48 22.25
CA LEU A 196 -30.75 23.73 21.51
C LEU A 196 -30.99 24.90 22.46
N ALA A 197 -30.25 25.98 22.30
CA ALA A 197 -30.38 27.17 23.13
C ALA A 197 -31.78 27.78 23.04
N GLY A 198 -32.37 28.12 24.21
CA GLY A 198 -33.72 28.76 24.28
C GLY A 198 -34.90 27.82 24.02
N ALA A 199 -34.70 26.53 23.84
CA ALA A 199 -35.76 25.57 23.63
C ALA A 199 -36.63 25.46 24.89
N LYS A 200 -37.95 25.76 24.76
CA LYS A 200 -38.97 25.43 25.77
C LYS A 200 -39.31 23.94 25.68
N PRO A 201 -39.77 23.30 26.78
CA PRO A 201 -40.22 21.91 26.71
C PRO A 201 -41.30 21.72 25.60
N PRO A 202 -41.20 20.61 24.81
CA PRO A 202 -40.19 19.56 24.87
C PRO A 202 -38.81 19.99 24.39
N LEU A 203 -37.74 19.53 25.08
CA LEU A 203 -36.36 19.83 24.72
C LEU A 203 -36.04 19.33 23.29
N ARG A 204 -35.42 20.19 22.50
CA ARG A 204 -34.95 19.85 21.15
C ARG A 204 -33.42 19.77 21.12
N VAL A 205 -32.93 18.81 20.36
CA VAL A 205 -31.54 18.61 20.03
C VAL A 205 -31.39 18.65 18.52
N HIS A 206 -30.15 18.83 18.05
CA HIS A 206 -29.88 18.69 16.62
C HIS A 206 -30.08 17.24 16.17
N SER A 207 -30.48 17.05 14.89
CA SER A 207 -30.52 15.71 14.31
C SER A 207 -29.07 15.19 14.13
N PRO A 208 -28.85 13.87 14.28
CA PRO A 208 -27.54 13.29 14.02
C PRO A 208 -26.97 13.64 12.65
N ALA A 209 -27.78 13.57 11.60
CA ALA A 209 -27.34 13.91 10.24
C ALA A 209 -26.87 15.37 10.12
N PHE A 210 -27.58 16.31 10.77
CA PHE A 210 -27.14 17.70 10.81
C PHE A 210 -25.77 17.86 11.50
N LEU A 211 -25.55 17.16 12.60
CA LEU A 211 -24.26 17.26 13.32
C LEU A 211 -23.11 16.65 12.54
N VAL A 212 -23.32 15.55 11.84
CA VAL A 212 -22.31 14.95 10.95
C VAL A 212 -21.96 15.95 9.82
N ALA A 213 -22.96 16.49 9.14
CA ALA A 213 -22.74 17.50 8.08
C ALA A 213 -22.04 18.76 8.61
N ALA A 214 -22.46 19.28 9.76
CA ALA A 214 -21.86 20.45 10.38
C ALA A 214 -20.39 20.22 10.83
N ALA A 215 -20.05 19.00 11.23
CA ALA A 215 -18.66 18.62 11.53
C ALA A 215 -17.81 18.54 10.25
N TRP A 216 -18.36 18.00 9.16
CA TRP A 216 -17.70 18.00 7.86
C TRP A 216 -17.47 19.42 7.33
N ASP A 217 -18.46 20.31 7.48
CA ASP A 217 -18.32 21.72 7.15
C ASP A 217 -17.24 22.41 8.00
N ALA A 218 -17.17 22.08 9.28
CA ALA A 218 -16.13 22.63 10.15
C ALA A 218 -14.72 22.16 9.77
N LEU A 219 -14.56 20.91 9.34
CA LEU A 219 -13.30 20.39 8.78
C LEU A 219 -12.96 21.10 7.45
N ALA A 220 -13.95 21.23 6.54
CA ALA A 220 -13.77 21.89 5.26
C ALA A 220 -13.38 23.38 5.44
N ASP A 221 -13.92 24.05 6.43
CA ASP A 221 -13.61 25.44 6.73
C ASP A 221 -12.32 25.65 7.55
N THR A 222 -11.74 24.57 8.08
CA THR A 222 -10.53 24.65 8.90
C THR A 222 -9.28 24.22 8.13
N LEU A 223 -9.30 23.06 7.48
CA LEU A 223 -8.10 22.44 6.91
C LEU A 223 -7.44 23.20 5.75
N PRO A 224 -8.17 23.84 4.81
CA PRO A 224 -7.56 24.61 3.74
C PRO A 224 -6.94 25.93 4.18
N ARG A 225 -7.29 26.45 5.38
CA ARG A 225 -6.86 27.75 5.88
C ARG A 225 -5.51 27.65 6.57
N THR A 226 -4.50 28.18 5.92
CA THR A 226 -3.14 28.24 6.45
C THR A 226 -2.55 29.63 6.20
N SER A 227 -1.54 30.01 6.99
CA SER A 227 -0.79 31.24 6.72
C SER A 227 -0.13 31.23 5.33
N ALA A 228 0.25 30.05 4.84
CA ALA A 228 0.77 29.88 3.49
C ALA A 228 -0.30 30.10 2.42
N ALA A 229 -1.54 29.65 2.65
CA ALA A 229 -2.65 29.84 1.70
C ALA A 229 -2.98 31.33 1.51
N ALA A 230 -3.05 32.11 2.58
CA ALA A 230 -3.28 33.55 2.49
C ALA A 230 -2.15 34.28 1.74
N THR A 231 -0.89 33.88 1.96
CA THR A 231 0.25 34.44 1.24
C THR A 231 0.24 34.05 -0.24
N ALA A 232 -0.04 32.79 -0.55
CA ALA A 232 -0.04 32.27 -1.92
C ALA A 232 -1.20 32.84 -2.77
N SER A 233 -2.38 33.02 -2.16
CA SER A 233 -3.55 33.59 -2.86
C SER A 233 -3.51 35.12 -3.00
N GLY A 234 -2.68 35.79 -2.21
CA GLY A 234 -2.68 37.26 -2.09
C GLY A 234 -3.97 37.84 -1.49
N SER A 235 -4.81 36.99 -0.86
CA SER A 235 -6.09 37.38 -0.29
C SER A 235 -6.30 36.71 1.08
N MET A 236 -6.89 37.47 2.00
CA MET A 236 -7.32 36.90 3.30
C MET A 236 -8.63 36.11 3.15
N LEU A 237 -9.42 36.44 2.14
CA LEU A 237 -10.73 35.84 1.91
C LEU A 237 -10.58 34.36 1.53
N PHE A 238 -11.29 33.46 2.22
CA PHE A 238 -11.24 31.99 2.09
C PHE A 238 -9.90 31.32 2.41
N ALA A 239 -8.86 32.08 2.74
CA ALA A 239 -7.51 31.59 2.93
C ALA A 239 -7.01 31.77 4.37
N ALA A 240 -7.41 32.84 5.06
CA ALA A 240 -7.04 33.11 6.45
C ALA A 240 -8.01 32.48 7.47
N ASN A 241 -7.52 32.25 8.70
CA ASN A 241 -8.37 31.77 9.79
C ASN A 241 -9.27 32.88 10.34
N GLU A 242 -8.85 34.14 10.25
CA GLU A 242 -9.64 35.29 10.70
C GLU A 242 -10.92 35.43 9.86
N PRO A 243 -12.10 35.62 10.50
CA PRO A 243 -13.35 35.80 9.78
C PRO A 243 -13.32 37.09 8.94
N THR A 244 -13.47 36.92 7.64
CA THR A 244 -13.48 38.04 6.70
C THR A 244 -14.88 38.23 6.11
N SER A 245 -15.38 39.46 6.07
CA SER A 245 -16.71 39.74 5.51
C SER A 245 -16.76 39.33 4.04
N ALA A 246 -17.75 38.51 3.68
CA ALA A 246 -17.97 38.01 2.32
C ALA A 246 -19.42 38.27 1.86
N ILE A 247 -20.14 39.15 2.52
CA ILE A 247 -21.57 39.36 2.30
C ILE A 247 -21.87 39.79 0.86
N GLU A 248 -20.97 40.55 0.26
CA GLU A 248 -21.10 41.03 -1.14
C GLU A 248 -20.99 39.90 -2.17
N LEU A 249 -20.32 38.79 -1.82
CA LEU A 249 -20.18 37.62 -2.67
C LEU A 249 -21.37 36.68 -2.59
N ARG A 250 -22.31 36.92 -1.66
CA ARG A 250 -23.45 36.04 -1.42
C ARG A 250 -24.27 35.73 -2.69
N PRO A 251 -24.60 36.68 -3.57
CA PRO A 251 -25.36 36.37 -4.78
C PRO A 251 -24.56 35.45 -5.75
N TRP A 252 -23.29 35.75 -5.94
CA TRP A 252 -22.44 34.95 -6.82
C TRP A 252 -22.19 33.55 -6.25
N LEU A 253 -21.92 33.44 -4.96
CA LEU A 253 -21.73 32.15 -4.31
C LEU A 253 -23.02 31.32 -4.30
N ALA A 254 -24.19 31.98 -4.10
CA ALA A 254 -25.49 31.30 -4.21
C ALA A 254 -25.72 30.76 -5.62
N GLU A 255 -25.30 31.47 -6.67
CA GLU A 255 -25.37 30.96 -8.05
C GLU A 255 -24.37 29.80 -8.29
N ALA A 256 -23.16 29.92 -7.76
CA ALA A 256 -22.09 28.94 -7.91
C ALA A 256 -22.36 27.63 -7.15
N SER A 257 -22.99 27.73 -5.96
CA SER A 257 -23.30 26.58 -5.10
C SER A 257 -24.74 26.07 -5.24
N ALA A 258 -25.56 26.73 -6.05
CA ALA A 258 -26.96 26.36 -6.21
C ALA A 258 -27.12 24.88 -6.66
N GLY A 259 -27.89 24.10 -5.91
CA GLY A 259 -28.05 22.67 -6.12
C GLY A 259 -26.89 21.78 -5.61
N LEU A 260 -25.84 22.36 -5.03
CA LEU A 260 -24.76 21.59 -4.38
C LEU A 260 -25.12 21.24 -2.93
N ASP A 261 -25.82 22.17 -2.25
CA ASP A 261 -26.29 22.02 -0.86
C ASP A 261 -27.82 21.89 -0.76
N GLY A 262 -28.51 21.80 -1.89
CA GLY A 262 -29.97 21.69 -1.94
C GLY A 262 -30.44 20.39 -1.32
N GLY A 263 -31.61 20.41 -0.66
CA GLY A 263 -32.31 19.22 -0.21
C GLY A 263 -32.78 18.30 -1.36
N ALA A 264 -32.37 18.61 -2.60
CA ALA A 264 -32.76 17.90 -3.81
C ALA A 264 -31.54 17.59 -4.69
N SER A 265 -31.53 16.44 -5.34
CA SER A 265 -30.64 16.09 -6.44
C SER A 265 -31.44 16.01 -7.76
N PHE A 266 -30.75 16.29 -8.87
CA PHE A 266 -31.36 16.41 -10.18
C PHE A 266 -30.83 15.34 -11.13
N ALA A 267 -31.73 14.77 -11.93
CA ALA A 267 -31.37 13.76 -12.91
C ALA A 267 -32.18 13.91 -14.21
N LEU A 268 -31.57 13.51 -15.31
CA LEU A 268 -32.24 13.37 -16.61
C LEU A 268 -32.49 11.88 -16.87
N ARG A 269 -33.71 11.42 -16.76
CA ARG A 269 -34.11 10.04 -17.03
C ARG A 269 -34.44 9.87 -18.51
N VAL A 270 -33.63 9.11 -19.23
CA VAL A 270 -33.84 8.83 -20.65
C VAL A 270 -34.93 7.76 -20.81
N GLN A 271 -35.94 8.07 -21.62
CA GLN A 271 -37.00 7.15 -22.04
C GLN A 271 -36.92 6.95 -23.56
N LEU A 272 -36.77 5.71 -23.98
CA LEU A 272 -36.73 5.38 -25.40
C LEU A 272 -38.11 5.37 -26.01
N GLY A 273 -38.22 5.81 -27.26
CA GLY A 273 -39.45 5.76 -28.03
C GLY A 273 -39.95 4.29 -28.17
N ASN A 274 -41.23 4.10 -28.09
CA ASN A 274 -41.92 2.84 -28.27
C ASN A 274 -42.91 2.90 -29.44
N ALA A 275 -43.68 1.82 -29.72
CA ALA A 275 -44.62 1.76 -30.82
C ALA A 275 -45.74 2.80 -30.70
N LEU A 276 -46.07 3.28 -29.52
CA LEU A 276 -47.09 4.28 -29.24
C LEU A 276 -46.55 5.72 -29.26
N GLU A 277 -45.34 5.88 -28.73
CA GLU A 277 -44.62 7.16 -28.71
C GLU A 277 -43.25 6.93 -29.38
N PRO A 278 -43.11 7.20 -30.68
CA PRO A 278 -41.91 6.83 -31.43
C PRO A 278 -40.67 7.71 -31.14
N LYS A 279 -40.83 8.82 -30.41
CA LYS A 279 -39.73 9.71 -30.07
C LYS A 279 -39.18 9.46 -28.65
N SER A 280 -37.88 9.37 -28.55
CA SER A 280 -37.18 9.30 -27.26
C SER A 280 -37.25 10.65 -26.56
N ARG A 281 -37.19 10.64 -25.23
CA ARG A 281 -37.25 11.87 -24.42
C ARG A 281 -36.39 11.73 -23.16
N GLY A 282 -35.84 12.84 -22.73
CA GLY A 282 -35.16 12.95 -21.42
C GLY A 282 -36.12 13.64 -20.45
N VAL A 283 -36.66 12.91 -19.49
CA VAL A 283 -37.53 13.43 -18.45
C VAL A 283 -36.69 13.92 -17.28
N LEU A 284 -36.90 15.19 -16.92
CA LEU A 284 -36.17 15.77 -15.78
C LEU A 284 -36.79 15.28 -14.47
N GLN A 285 -35.94 14.73 -13.60
CA GLN A 285 -36.34 14.20 -12.30
C GLN A 285 -35.67 14.92 -11.15
N ILE A 286 -36.34 14.96 -10.03
CA ILE A 286 -35.85 15.47 -8.77
C ILE A 286 -35.98 14.38 -7.71
N SER A 287 -34.98 14.18 -6.92
CA SER A 287 -35.02 13.30 -5.75
C SER A 287 -34.62 14.05 -4.48
N SER A 288 -35.24 13.70 -3.37
CA SER A 288 -34.89 14.29 -2.08
C SER A 288 -33.56 13.71 -1.58
N THR A 289 -32.62 14.56 -1.17
CA THR A 289 -31.36 14.10 -0.55
C THR A 289 -31.59 13.50 0.84
N ALA A 290 -32.64 13.90 1.53
CA ALA A 290 -33.02 13.34 2.83
C ALA A 290 -33.74 11.98 2.73
N ASP A 291 -34.42 11.72 1.61
CA ASP A 291 -35.14 10.47 1.33
C ASP A 291 -34.97 10.10 -0.15
N PRO A 292 -33.89 9.33 -0.50
CA PRO A 292 -33.62 8.98 -1.88
C PRO A 292 -34.72 8.14 -2.58
N SER A 293 -35.64 7.59 -1.83
CA SER A 293 -36.80 6.88 -2.39
C SER A 293 -37.90 7.84 -2.91
N LEU A 294 -37.83 9.09 -2.49
CA LEU A 294 -38.75 10.12 -2.95
C LEU A 294 -38.22 10.77 -4.22
N VAL A 295 -38.67 10.27 -5.36
CA VAL A 295 -38.32 10.74 -6.70
C VAL A 295 -39.58 11.18 -7.39
N VAL A 296 -39.60 12.37 -8.01
CA VAL A 296 -40.70 12.92 -8.78
C VAL A 296 -40.22 13.51 -10.10
N ASP A 297 -41.08 13.56 -11.10
CA ASP A 297 -40.75 14.27 -12.33
C ASP A 297 -40.80 15.79 -12.06
N ALA A 298 -39.92 16.54 -12.70
CA ALA A 298 -39.76 17.97 -12.42
C ALA A 298 -41.04 18.78 -12.66
N ALA A 299 -41.88 18.38 -13.63
CA ALA A 299 -43.17 18.98 -13.89
C ALA A 299 -44.14 18.89 -12.68
N ASP A 300 -44.09 17.79 -11.94
CA ASP A 300 -44.92 17.58 -10.76
C ASP A 300 -44.49 18.46 -9.58
N LEU A 301 -43.22 18.87 -9.53
CA LEU A 301 -42.70 19.73 -8.46
C LEU A 301 -43.44 21.09 -8.42
N PHE A 302 -43.66 21.69 -9.58
CA PHE A 302 -44.31 23.02 -9.71
C PHE A 302 -45.81 23.00 -9.37
N ALA A 303 -46.42 21.81 -9.36
CA ALA A 303 -47.82 21.62 -8.94
C ALA A 303 -47.97 21.10 -7.50
N MET A 304 -46.85 20.92 -6.80
CA MET A 304 -46.82 20.22 -5.52
C MET A 304 -47.26 21.12 -4.35
N PRO A 305 -48.05 20.59 -3.38
CA PRO A 305 -48.35 21.32 -2.16
C PRO A 305 -47.08 21.68 -1.36
N ALA A 306 -47.02 22.87 -0.77
CA ALA A 306 -45.88 23.39 -0.04
C ALA A 306 -45.30 22.44 1.06
N ALA A 307 -46.20 21.63 1.70
CA ALA A 307 -45.79 20.64 2.71
C ALA A 307 -44.97 19.47 2.11
N LEU A 308 -45.26 19.08 0.87
CA LEU A 308 -44.49 18.06 0.15
C LEU A 308 -43.24 18.66 -0.50
N LEU A 309 -43.37 19.87 -1.04
CA LEU A 309 -42.22 20.61 -1.62
C LEU A 309 -41.08 20.78 -0.58
N ALA A 310 -41.45 21.03 0.68
CA ALA A 310 -40.47 21.15 1.77
C ALA A 310 -39.58 19.90 1.98
N ARG A 311 -39.99 18.73 1.49
CA ARG A 311 -39.16 17.49 1.53
C ARG A 311 -38.03 17.48 0.50
N PHE A 312 -38.08 18.34 -0.51
CA PHE A 312 -37.03 18.53 -1.52
C PHE A 312 -36.18 19.77 -1.24
N GLY A 313 -36.49 20.54 -0.20
CA GLY A 313 -35.89 21.82 0.14
C GLY A 313 -36.80 23.02 -0.15
N VAL A 314 -36.65 24.08 0.64
CA VAL A 314 -37.53 25.25 0.61
C VAL A 314 -37.46 25.98 -0.73
N GLU A 315 -36.36 25.84 -1.47
CA GLU A 315 -36.11 26.56 -2.73
C GLU A 315 -35.84 25.59 -3.92
N ALA A 316 -36.40 24.38 -3.83
CA ALA A 316 -36.16 23.30 -4.81
C ALA A 316 -36.47 23.71 -6.25
N GLU A 317 -37.52 24.50 -6.50
CA GLU A 317 -37.86 25.04 -7.83
C GLU A 317 -36.74 25.96 -8.36
N ARG A 318 -36.21 26.85 -7.52
CA ARG A 318 -35.10 27.73 -7.89
C ARG A 318 -33.81 26.96 -8.14
N ASP A 319 -33.52 25.99 -7.30
CA ASP A 319 -32.32 25.19 -7.39
C ASP A 319 -32.32 24.32 -8.66
N LEU A 320 -33.49 23.81 -9.06
CA LEU A 320 -33.70 23.14 -10.35
C LEU A 320 -33.36 24.05 -11.54
N LEU A 321 -33.90 25.27 -11.58
CA LEU A 321 -33.65 26.21 -12.68
C LEU A 321 -32.15 26.61 -12.75
N LEU A 322 -31.50 26.74 -11.59
CA LEU A 322 -30.07 27.04 -11.53
C LEU A 322 -29.23 25.83 -11.95
N ALA A 323 -29.62 24.60 -11.58
CA ALA A 323 -28.97 23.37 -12.06
C ALA A 323 -29.07 23.23 -13.57
N LEU A 324 -30.26 23.49 -14.15
CA LEU A 324 -30.45 23.49 -15.60
C LEU A 324 -29.61 24.58 -16.30
N ARG A 325 -29.43 25.74 -15.69
CA ARG A 325 -28.56 26.80 -16.24
C ARG A 325 -27.08 26.42 -16.22
N ARG A 326 -26.63 25.67 -15.21
CA ARG A 326 -25.29 25.08 -15.21
C ARG A 326 -25.18 23.98 -16.25
N GLY A 327 -26.16 23.08 -16.29
CA GLY A 327 -26.22 21.98 -17.25
C GLY A 327 -26.19 22.51 -18.70
N SER A 328 -26.88 23.60 -19.02
CA SER A 328 -26.89 24.20 -20.37
C SER A 328 -25.52 24.77 -20.78
N ARG A 329 -24.67 25.17 -19.84
CA ARG A 329 -23.28 25.58 -20.13
C ARG A 329 -22.38 24.38 -20.41
N ALA A 330 -22.68 23.24 -19.79
CA ALA A 330 -21.93 22.00 -19.96
C ALA A 330 -22.39 21.22 -21.19
N TRP A 331 -23.68 21.15 -21.41
CA TRP A 331 -24.33 20.50 -22.55
C TRP A 331 -25.51 21.35 -23.04
N GLU A 332 -25.31 22.08 -24.14
CA GLU A 332 -26.22 23.11 -24.64
C GLU A 332 -27.68 22.62 -24.81
N PRO A 333 -27.94 21.40 -25.34
CA PRO A 333 -29.32 20.96 -25.59
C PRO A 333 -30.23 20.95 -24.40
N ILE A 334 -29.74 20.72 -23.16
CA ILE A 334 -30.59 20.73 -21.96
C ILE A 334 -31.15 22.13 -21.68
N GLY A 335 -30.55 23.18 -22.25
CA GLY A 335 -31.02 24.57 -22.17
C GLY A 335 -32.42 24.78 -22.76
N ALA A 336 -32.88 23.89 -23.63
CA ALA A 336 -34.25 23.94 -24.16
C ALA A 336 -35.30 23.81 -23.06
N LEU A 337 -34.99 23.14 -21.95
CA LEU A 337 -35.86 23.03 -20.76
C LEU A 337 -36.05 24.39 -20.07
N LEU A 338 -35.10 25.30 -20.14
CA LEU A 338 -35.23 26.66 -19.58
C LEU A 338 -36.17 27.56 -20.34
N SER A 339 -36.52 27.22 -21.58
CA SER A 339 -37.49 27.96 -22.40
C SER A 339 -38.94 27.49 -22.20
N GLN A 340 -39.14 26.37 -21.49
CA GLN A 340 -40.45 25.83 -21.17
C GLN A 340 -41.06 26.61 -19.97
N GLN A 341 -42.34 26.77 -19.94
CA GLN A 341 -43.05 27.42 -18.83
C GLN A 341 -42.87 26.61 -17.53
N ILE A 342 -42.91 25.29 -17.65
CA ILE A 342 -42.56 24.30 -16.61
C ILE A 342 -41.59 23.33 -17.26
N PRO A 343 -40.36 23.22 -16.77
CA PRO A 343 -39.38 22.24 -17.29
C PRO A 343 -39.91 20.80 -17.07
N ASP A 344 -40.18 20.09 -18.16
CA ASP A 344 -40.77 18.75 -18.10
C ASP A 344 -39.84 17.75 -18.78
N PHE A 345 -39.81 17.73 -20.10
CA PHE A 345 -38.96 16.78 -20.84
C PHE A 345 -38.23 17.44 -22.01
N LEU A 346 -37.08 16.91 -22.34
CA LEU A 346 -36.27 17.24 -23.50
C LEU A 346 -36.55 16.20 -24.60
N PRO A 347 -37.09 16.58 -25.77
CA PRO A 347 -37.17 15.68 -26.92
C PRO A 347 -35.76 15.26 -27.36
N LEU A 348 -35.52 13.96 -27.50
CA LEU A 348 -34.25 13.38 -27.92
C LEU A 348 -34.46 12.68 -29.28
N ASP A 349 -33.95 13.27 -30.33
CA ASP A 349 -33.82 12.55 -31.59
C ASP A 349 -32.58 11.63 -31.53
N ASP A 350 -32.40 10.81 -32.56
CA ASP A 350 -31.34 9.81 -32.57
C ASP A 350 -29.94 10.42 -32.51
N ASP A 351 -29.73 11.60 -33.08
CA ASP A 351 -28.43 12.29 -33.09
C ASP A 351 -28.14 12.92 -31.71
N LEU A 352 -29.13 13.56 -31.11
CA LEU A 352 -29.01 14.16 -29.79
C LEU A 352 -28.88 13.09 -28.70
N LEU A 353 -29.54 11.94 -28.86
CA LEU A 353 -29.41 10.82 -27.95
C LEU A 353 -28.00 10.19 -28.07
N ALA A 354 -27.44 10.09 -29.26
CA ALA A 354 -26.07 9.64 -29.47
C ALA A 354 -25.04 10.60 -28.84
N ASP A 355 -25.20 11.92 -29.03
CA ASP A 355 -24.33 12.93 -28.41
C ASP A 355 -24.41 12.86 -26.87
N LEU A 356 -25.62 12.66 -26.33
CA LEU A 356 -25.81 12.48 -24.88
C LEU A 356 -25.10 11.24 -24.36
N ILE A 357 -25.10 10.13 -25.10
CA ILE A 357 -24.42 8.87 -24.73
C ILE A 357 -22.91 9.02 -24.79
N LEU A 358 -22.37 9.64 -25.84
CA LEU A 358 -20.92 9.69 -26.09
C LEU A 358 -20.20 10.66 -25.15
N ASP A 359 -20.78 11.84 -24.87
CA ASP A 359 -20.07 12.90 -24.14
C ASP A 359 -21.01 13.71 -23.23
N GLY A 360 -22.26 13.95 -23.63
CA GLY A 360 -23.19 14.80 -22.93
C GLY A 360 -23.49 14.39 -21.50
N ALA A 361 -23.58 13.08 -21.23
CA ALA A 361 -23.84 12.56 -19.90
C ALA A 361 -22.72 12.89 -18.93
N GLY A 362 -21.44 12.67 -19.31
CA GLY A 362 -20.29 13.01 -18.47
C GLY A 362 -20.20 14.51 -18.17
N ARG A 363 -20.55 15.36 -19.15
CA ARG A 363 -20.64 16.80 -18.95
C ARG A 363 -21.75 17.21 -18.01
N LEU A 364 -22.94 16.61 -18.13
CA LEU A 364 -24.06 16.86 -17.24
C LEU A 364 -23.79 16.41 -15.82
N GLU A 365 -23.17 15.24 -15.62
CA GLU A 365 -22.75 14.75 -14.32
C GLU A 365 -21.75 15.71 -13.65
N SER A 366 -20.78 16.23 -14.39
CA SER A 366 -19.85 17.25 -13.90
C SER A 366 -20.55 18.56 -13.48
N ALA A 367 -21.72 18.86 -14.08
CA ALA A 367 -22.56 20.01 -13.74
C ALA A 367 -23.57 19.71 -12.62
N GLY A 368 -23.57 18.49 -12.05
CA GLY A 368 -24.47 18.09 -10.96
C GLY A 368 -25.84 17.56 -11.40
N ILE A 369 -25.98 17.13 -12.66
CA ILE A 369 -27.20 16.50 -13.19
C ILE A 369 -26.85 15.06 -13.59
N ALA A 370 -27.31 14.08 -12.82
CA ALA A 370 -27.12 12.67 -13.15
C ALA A 370 -27.94 12.27 -14.39
N VAL A 371 -27.46 11.28 -15.16
CA VAL A 371 -28.22 10.73 -16.30
C VAL A 371 -28.62 9.29 -16.01
N PHE A 372 -29.91 9.00 -15.99
CA PHE A 372 -30.45 7.66 -15.79
C PHE A 372 -30.83 7.03 -17.12
N TRP A 373 -30.18 5.92 -17.41
CA TRP A 373 -30.37 5.18 -18.64
C TRP A 373 -31.41 4.07 -18.48
N PRO A 374 -32.24 3.79 -19.48
CA PRO A 374 -33.05 2.59 -19.48
C PRO A 374 -32.17 1.34 -19.60
N SER A 375 -32.67 0.22 -19.05
CA SER A 375 -31.94 -1.06 -19.02
C SER A 375 -31.52 -1.56 -20.42
N GLU A 376 -32.22 -1.16 -21.43
CA GLU A 376 -31.94 -1.48 -22.82
C GLU A 376 -30.68 -0.79 -23.37
N LEU A 377 -30.28 0.34 -22.77
CA LEU A 377 -29.06 1.08 -23.11
C LEU A 377 -27.89 0.75 -22.18
N LEU A 378 -28.13 0.41 -20.91
CA LEU A 378 -27.08 0.11 -19.92
C LEU A 378 -26.25 -1.14 -20.25
N ALA A 379 -26.78 -2.05 -21.06
CA ALA A 379 -26.17 -3.33 -21.34
C ALA A 379 -25.28 -3.38 -22.59
N GLY A 380 -25.00 -2.24 -23.28
CA GLY A 380 -24.39 -2.40 -24.57
C GLY A 380 -23.77 -1.17 -25.23
N GLY A 381 -22.81 -0.51 -24.55
CA GLY A 381 -21.86 0.34 -25.30
C GLY A 381 -21.10 -0.51 -26.32
N LEU A 382 -20.82 0.10 -27.49
CA LEU A 382 -19.90 -0.48 -28.46
C LEU A 382 -18.51 -0.49 -27.83
N SER A 383 -17.85 -1.64 -27.79
CA SER A 383 -16.50 -1.76 -27.29
C SER A 383 -15.63 -2.60 -28.22
N LEU A 384 -14.33 -2.31 -28.23
CA LEU A 384 -13.36 -3.11 -28.95
C LEU A 384 -12.80 -4.18 -28.03
N ARG A 385 -12.65 -5.38 -28.60
CA ARG A 385 -11.99 -6.51 -27.96
C ARG A 385 -10.89 -7.02 -28.88
N ALA A 386 -9.70 -7.26 -28.35
CA ALA A 386 -8.62 -7.92 -29.07
C ALA A 386 -8.73 -9.43 -28.89
N VAL A 387 -8.91 -10.17 -29.97
CA VAL A 387 -8.97 -11.64 -29.98
C VAL A 387 -7.65 -12.16 -30.48
N MET A 388 -6.99 -12.98 -29.64
CA MET A 388 -5.71 -13.60 -29.97
C MET A 388 -5.93 -15.04 -30.48
N THR A 389 -5.42 -15.31 -31.66
CA THR A 389 -5.47 -16.62 -32.27
C THR A 389 -4.07 -17.22 -32.41
N PRO A 390 -3.85 -18.49 -32.03
CA PRO A 390 -2.54 -19.09 -32.17
C PRO A 390 -2.23 -19.31 -33.68
N THR A 391 -1.01 -18.92 -34.07
CA THR A 391 -0.52 -19.36 -35.40
C THR A 391 -0.15 -20.85 -35.38
N PRO A 392 -0.26 -21.59 -36.47
CA PRO A 392 0.11 -23.01 -36.49
C PRO A 392 1.56 -23.28 -36.04
N ALA A 393 2.44 -22.30 -36.14
CA ALA A 393 3.84 -22.40 -35.73
C ALA A 393 4.06 -22.17 -34.20
N ALA A 394 3.06 -21.69 -33.45
CA ALA A 394 3.18 -21.38 -32.03
C ALA A 394 2.99 -22.57 -31.09
N VAL A 395 2.52 -23.71 -31.63
CA VAL A 395 2.29 -24.95 -30.87
C VAL A 395 3.39 -25.95 -31.28
N ILE A 396 4.43 -26.05 -30.48
CA ILE A 396 5.49 -27.05 -30.63
C ILE A 396 5.17 -28.24 -29.70
N GLU A 397 5.32 -29.47 -30.19
CA GLU A 397 5.26 -30.66 -29.34
C GLU A 397 6.31 -30.56 -28.25
N GLY A 398 5.86 -30.33 -27.01
CA GLY A 398 6.73 -30.27 -25.81
C GLY A 398 6.87 -28.95 -25.08
N GLY A 399 6.24 -27.85 -25.53
CA GLY A 399 6.27 -26.58 -24.80
C GLY A 399 5.67 -25.39 -25.56
N PHE A 400 5.40 -24.32 -24.82
CA PHE A 400 4.93 -23.05 -25.36
C PHE A 400 6.12 -22.11 -25.58
N ASP A 401 6.41 -21.78 -26.85
CA ASP A 401 7.48 -20.84 -27.15
C ASP A 401 7.02 -19.39 -26.91
N LEU A 402 7.61 -18.76 -25.88
CA LEU A 402 7.32 -17.39 -25.47
C LEU A 402 7.68 -16.33 -26.53
N GLU A 403 8.62 -16.65 -27.42
CA GLU A 403 9.06 -15.75 -28.49
C GLU A 403 8.22 -15.89 -29.76
N SER A 404 7.38 -16.93 -29.84
CA SER A 404 6.48 -17.12 -30.97
C SER A 404 5.54 -15.94 -31.14
N LEU A 405 5.25 -15.61 -32.41
CA LEU A 405 4.34 -14.53 -32.72
C LEU A 405 2.91 -15.08 -32.86
N LEU A 406 2.00 -14.43 -32.17
CA LEU A 406 0.57 -14.65 -32.27
C LEU A 406 -0.07 -13.57 -33.15
N ASP A 407 -1.04 -13.94 -33.91
CA ASP A 407 -1.87 -12.98 -34.62
C ASP A 407 -3.04 -12.54 -33.73
N PHE A 408 -3.37 -11.25 -33.72
CA PHE A 408 -4.58 -10.77 -33.10
C PHE A 408 -5.35 -9.84 -34.02
N HIS A 409 -6.65 -9.81 -33.88
CA HIS A 409 -7.54 -8.92 -34.60
C HIS A 409 -8.53 -8.28 -33.64
N TYR A 410 -9.13 -7.19 -34.07
CA TYR A 410 -10.17 -6.53 -33.31
C TYR A 410 -11.54 -7.09 -33.65
N GLU A 411 -12.34 -7.30 -32.62
CA GLU A 411 -13.76 -7.54 -32.72
C GLU A 411 -14.53 -6.42 -32.03
N LEU A 412 -15.64 -6.02 -32.66
CA LEU A 412 -16.61 -5.17 -32.00
C LEU A 412 -17.54 -6.03 -31.16
N THR A 413 -17.80 -5.57 -29.92
CA THR A 413 -18.72 -6.23 -29.02
C THR A 413 -19.80 -5.29 -28.55
N VAL A 414 -20.98 -5.84 -28.31
CA VAL A 414 -22.12 -5.17 -27.67
C VAL A 414 -22.53 -6.02 -26.48
N GLY A 415 -22.43 -5.45 -25.27
CA GLY A 415 -22.70 -6.19 -24.04
C GLY A 415 -21.78 -7.40 -23.82
N GLY A 416 -20.56 -7.35 -24.34
CA GLY A 416 -19.56 -8.43 -24.24
C GLY A 416 -19.70 -9.54 -25.30
N GLU A 417 -20.70 -9.49 -26.17
CA GLU A 417 -20.89 -10.45 -27.29
C GLU A 417 -20.36 -9.86 -28.59
N ALA A 418 -19.59 -10.66 -29.35
CA ALA A 418 -19.04 -10.25 -30.63
C ALA A 418 -20.14 -9.98 -31.66
N LEU A 419 -19.97 -8.94 -32.45
CA LEU A 419 -20.84 -8.60 -33.58
C LEU A 419 -20.46 -9.45 -34.81
N SER A 420 -21.47 -9.86 -35.58
CA SER A 420 -21.22 -10.52 -36.86
C SER A 420 -20.74 -9.52 -37.91
N PRO A 421 -20.09 -9.98 -39.00
CA PRO A 421 -19.69 -9.10 -40.09
C PRO A 421 -20.85 -8.30 -40.67
N GLU A 422 -22.03 -8.92 -40.79
CA GLU A 422 -23.24 -8.25 -41.28
C GLU A 422 -23.75 -7.17 -40.31
N GLU A 423 -23.61 -7.38 -39.00
CA GLU A 423 -23.96 -6.38 -38.01
C GLU A 423 -22.98 -5.19 -37.99
N ILE A 424 -21.68 -5.46 -38.26
CA ILE A 424 -20.66 -4.43 -38.41
C ILE A 424 -20.89 -3.58 -39.65
N ASP A 425 -21.23 -4.23 -40.78
CA ASP A 425 -21.56 -3.55 -42.05
C ASP A 425 -22.82 -2.69 -41.87
N LEU A 426 -23.82 -3.15 -41.12
CA LEU A 426 -25.03 -2.41 -40.83
C LEU A 426 -24.73 -1.17 -39.96
N LEU A 427 -23.78 -1.26 -39.02
CA LEU A 427 -23.29 -0.11 -38.26
C LEU A 427 -22.51 0.87 -39.13
N ALA A 428 -21.67 0.37 -40.03
CA ALA A 428 -20.85 1.18 -40.93
C ALA A 428 -21.68 1.95 -41.98
N GLU A 429 -22.78 1.35 -42.46
CA GLU A 429 -23.70 1.98 -43.40
C GLU A 429 -24.74 2.88 -42.72
N ALA A 430 -24.82 2.86 -41.38
CA ALA A 430 -25.80 3.61 -40.64
C ALA A 430 -25.58 5.11 -40.79
N LYS A 431 -26.58 5.81 -41.32
CA LYS A 431 -26.59 7.27 -41.41
C LYS A 431 -27.15 7.95 -40.15
N ARG A 432 -27.37 7.18 -39.08
CA ARG A 432 -27.97 7.63 -37.83
C ARG A 432 -26.97 7.36 -36.69
N GLY A 433 -26.91 8.25 -35.72
CA GLY A 433 -26.06 8.14 -34.54
C GLY A 433 -26.40 6.97 -33.62
N LEU A 434 -27.59 6.35 -33.81
CA LEU A 434 -28.05 5.21 -33.03
C LEU A 434 -28.63 4.10 -33.94
N VAL A 435 -28.22 2.85 -33.70
CA VAL A 435 -28.71 1.67 -34.42
C VAL A 435 -29.18 0.62 -33.42
N ARG A 436 -30.24 -0.06 -33.75
CA ARG A 436 -30.75 -1.17 -32.93
C ARG A 436 -30.17 -2.50 -33.36
N ILE A 437 -29.33 -3.12 -32.54
CA ILE A 437 -28.71 -4.43 -32.75
C ILE A 437 -29.19 -5.39 -31.68
N ARG A 438 -29.70 -6.57 -32.08
CA ARG A 438 -30.19 -7.61 -31.15
C ARG A 438 -31.19 -7.09 -30.12
N GLY A 439 -32.00 -6.10 -30.49
CA GLY A 439 -32.98 -5.48 -29.61
C GLY A 439 -32.43 -4.37 -28.70
N ARG A 440 -31.13 -4.06 -28.76
CA ARG A 440 -30.46 -3.02 -27.96
C ARG A 440 -30.09 -1.83 -28.82
N PHE A 441 -30.15 -0.64 -28.26
CA PHE A 441 -29.68 0.57 -28.94
C PHE A 441 -28.19 0.73 -28.72
N VAL A 442 -27.47 0.93 -29.83
CA VAL A 442 -26.00 1.08 -29.87
C VAL A 442 -25.67 2.39 -30.53
N ALA A 443 -24.87 3.21 -29.85
CA ALA A 443 -24.33 4.43 -30.46
C ALA A 443 -23.27 4.07 -31.52
N VAL A 444 -23.35 4.69 -32.68
CA VAL A 444 -22.44 4.46 -33.78
C VAL A 444 -21.16 5.28 -33.55
N ASP A 445 -20.07 4.59 -33.26
CA ASP A 445 -18.75 5.17 -33.19
C ASP A 445 -17.94 4.82 -34.43
N ALA A 446 -17.79 5.78 -35.33
CA ALA A 446 -17.13 5.59 -36.60
C ALA A 446 -15.65 5.19 -36.46
N GLU A 447 -14.97 5.65 -35.41
CA GLU A 447 -13.56 5.34 -35.14
C GLU A 447 -13.39 3.87 -34.71
N LEU A 448 -14.25 3.40 -33.81
CA LEU A 448 -14.24 2.01 -33.38
C LEU A 448 -14.60 1.06 -34.50
N ILE A 449 -15.57 1.45 -35.34
CA ILE A 449 -15.96 0.64 -36.50
C ILE A 449 -14.82 0.56 -37.52
N ALA A 450 -14.17 1.68 -37.83
CA ALA A 450 -13.03 1.72 -38.75
C ALA A 450 -11.87 0.85 -38.23
N LYS A 451 -11.56 0.92 -36.92
CA LYS A 451 -10.54 0.06 -36.27
C LYS A 451 -10.88 -1.43 -36.42
N ALA A 452 -12.15 -1.80 -36.29
CA ALA A 452 -12.58 -3.19 -36.41
C ALA A 452 -12.60 -3.68 -37.87
N GLN A 453 -12.93 -2.78 -38.82
CA GLN A 453 -12.89 -3.06 -40.26
C GLN A 453 -11.46 -3.15 -40.82
N GLU A 454 -10.48 -2.53 -40.15
CA GLU A 454 -9.06 -2.78 -40.43
C GLU A 454 -8.71 -4.21 -40.05
N ARG A 455 -9.08 -5.20 -40.88
CA ARG A 455 -8.72 -6.61 -40.71
C ARG A 455 -7.23 -6.90 -40.83
N ARG A 456 -6.36 -5.95 -40.48
CA ARG A 456 -4.92 -6.17 -40.41
C ARG A 456 -4.63 -7.00 -39.16
N SER A 457 -4.31 -8.26 -39.38
CA SER A 457 -3.71 -9.10 -38.34
C SER A 457 -2.44 -8.40 -37.84
N ARG A 458 -2.45 -8.01 -36.55
CA ARG A 458 -1.28 -7.47 -35.86
C ARG A 458 -0.60 -8.60 -35.12
N ARG A 459 0.70 -8.48 -34.91
CA ARG A 459 1.49 -9.52 -34.27
C ARG A 459 1.92 -9.09 -32.85
N ILE A 460 1.81 -10.02 -31.95
CA ILE A 460 2.26 -9.88 -30.56
C ILE A 460 3.03 -11.14 -30.15
N THR A 461 4.05 -11.01 -29.32
CA THR A 461 4.72 -12.18 -28.76
C THR A 461 3.80 -12.93 -27.81
N ALA A 462 3.92 -14.25 -27.76
CA ALA A 462 3.13 -15.10 -26.88
C ALA A 462 3.28 -14.70 -25.40
N ALA A 463 4.46 -14.25 -24.97
CA ALA A 463 4.70 -13.74 -23.63
C ALA A 463 3.90 -12.45 -23.34
N ALA A 464 3.91 -11.49 -24.28
CA ALA A 464 3.17 -10.23 -24.10
C ALA A 464 1.65 -10.46 -24.15
N ALA A 465 1.20 -11.40 -25.00
CA ALA A 465 -0.19 -11.84 -25.07
C ALA A 465 -0.66 -12.45 -23.74
N LEU A 466 0.17 -13.31 -23.16
CA LEU A 466 -0.09 -13.92 -21.86
C LEU A 466 -0.19 -12.87 -20.75
N GLY A 467 0.72 -11.90 -20.73
CA GLY A 467 0.69 -10.77 -19.78
C GLY A 467 -0.59 -9.94 -19.92
N ALA A 468 -1.02 -9.65 -21.16
CA ALA A 468 -2.26 -8.94 -21.44
C ALA A 468 -3.51 -9.71 -21.00
N LEU A 469 -3.56 -11.03 -21.26
CA LEU A 469 -4.65 -11.90 -20.86
C LEU A 469 -4.81 -12.03 -19.34
N LEU A 470 -3.69 -12.12 -18.64
CA LEU A 470 -3.70 -12.17 -17.18
C LEU A 470 -4.09 -10.82 -16.59
N GLY A 471 -3.65 -9.72 -17.19
CA GLY A 471 -3.99 -8.35 -16.81
C GLY A 471 -5.40 -7.90 -17.26
N GLY A 472 -6.02 -8.62 -18.20
CA GLY A 472 -7.37 -8.36 -18.71
C GLY A 472 -7.43 -7.34 -19.84
N LYS A 473 -6.40 -6.53 -20.08
CA LYS A 473 -6.36 -5.48 -21.11
C LYS A 473 -5.04 -5.46 -21.87
N LEU A 474 -5.11 -5.11 -23.15
CA LEU A 474 -3.95 -4.86 -24.01
C LEU A 474 -3.91 -3.38 -24.38
N GLU A 475 -2.76 -2.75 -24.24
CA GLU A 475 -2.54 -1.39 -24.74
C GLU A 475 -2.12 -1.45 -26.21
N VAL A 476 -2.90 -0.86 -27.10
CA VAL A 476 -2.62 -0.73 -28.52
C VAL A 476 -2.83 0.73 -28.92
N ASP A 477 -1.83 1.30 -29.55
CA ASP A 477 -1.81 2.70 -30.02
C ASP A 477 -2.17 3.73 -28.92
N GLY A 478 -1.89 3.40 -27.63
CA GLY A 478 -2.15 4.24 -26.48
C GLY A 478 -3.52 4.04 -25.82
N GLU A 479 -4.36 3.17 -26.39
CA GLU A 479 -5.67 2.81 -25.82
C GLU A 479 -5.63 1.44 -25.15
N LEU A 480 -6.40 1.26 -24.08
CA LEU A 480 -6.56 -0.01 -23.37
C LEU A 480 -7.78 -0.75 -23.91
N VAL A 481 -7.56 -1.89 -24.53
CA VAL A 481 -8.58 -2.74 -25.15
C VAL A 481 -8.70 -4.05 -24.38
N ASP A 482 -9.92 -4.50 -24.14
CA ASP A 482 -10.17 -5.81 -23.51
C ASP A 482 -9.61 -6.96 -24.35
N VAL A 483 -9.11 -8.01 -23.71
CA VAL A 483 -8.41 -9.10 -24.36
C VAL A 483 -9.07 -10.43 -24.08
N VAL A 484 -9.25 -11.20 -25.14
CA VAL A 484 -9.67 -12.61 -25.09
C VAL A 484 -8.72 -13.42 -25.96
N ALA A 485 -8.47 -14.64 -25.58
CA ALA A 485 -7.70 -15.58 -26.40
C ALA A 485 -8.47 -16.87 -26.61
N GLU A 486 -8.13 -17.55 -27.70
CA GLU A 486 -8.63 -18.86 -28.05
C GLU A 486 -7.50 -19.88 -28.06
N GLY A 487 -7.85 -21.16 -27.92
CA GLY A 487 -6.91 -22.27 -28.02
C GLY A 487 -5.82 -22.30 -26.94
N ALA A 488 -4.60 -22.67 -27.31
CA ALA A 488 -3.50 -22.97 -26.40
C ALA A 488 -3.12 -21.81 -25.47
N VAL A 489 -3.27 -20.53 -25.88
CA VAL A 489 -2.94 -19.36 -25.07
C VAL A 489 -3.96 -19.16 -23.94
N ALA A 490 -5.25 -19.39 -24.24
CA ALA A 490 -6.32 -19.35 -23.24
C ALA A 490 -6.14 -20.47 -22.21
N GLU A 491 -5.83 -21.69 -22.68
CA GLU A 491 -5.55 -22.83 -21.80
C GLU A 491 -4.35 -22.58 -20.88
N MET A 492 -3.28 -22.00 -21.44
CA MET A 492 -2.10 -21.60 -20.67
C MET A 492 -2.43 -20.56 -19.60
N ALA A 493 -3.15 -19.51 -19.94
CA ALA A 493 -3.56 -18.48 -18.99
C ALA A 493 -4.42 -19.07 -17.86
N GLU A 494 -5.34 -19.98 -18.18
CA GLU A 494 -6.18 -20.65 -17.20
C GLU A 494 -5.38 -21.63 -16.33
N ARG A 495 -4.40 -22.34 -16.90
CA ARG A 495 -3.48 -23.19 -16.13
C ARG A 495 -2.68 -22.38 -15.14
N LEU A 496 -2.19 -21.21 -15.56
CA LEU A 496 -1.47 -20.27 -14.66
C LEU A 496 -2.36 -19.68 -13.56
N ARG A 497 -3.62 -19.35 -13.87
CA ARG A 497 -4.58 -18.92 -12.84
C ARG A 497 -4.82 -20.01 -11.80
N ARG A 498 -4.94 -21.28 -12.21
CA ARG A 498 -5.07 -22.42 -11.28
C ARG A 498 -3.82 -22.62 -10.43
N LEU A 499 -2.62 -22.49 -11.04
CA LEU A 499 -1.34 -22.53 -10.32
C LEU A 499 -1.28 -21.46 -9.21
N SER A 500 -1.71 -20.24 -9.51
CA SER A 500 -1.70 -19.12 -8.54
C SER A 500 -2.77 -19.21 -7.47
N ALA A 501 -3.90 -19.88 -7.75
CA ALA A 501 -5.01 -20.05 -6.80
C ALA A 501 -4.73 -21.07 -5.69
N GLY A 502 -3.57 -21.71 -5.68
CA GLY A 502 -3.19 -22.71 -4.67
C GLY A 502 -4.03 -24.00 -4.69
N LYS A 503 -4.83 -24.21 -5.74
CA LYS A 503 -5.66 -25.41 -5.95
C LYS A 503 -4.88 -26.58 -6.58
N LEU A 504 -3.56 -26.58 -6.37
CA LEU A 504 -2.72 -27.67 -6.84
C LEU A 504 -2.84 -28.87 -5.90
N GLU A 505 -2.95 -30.04 -6.49
CA GLU A 505 -2.68 -31.30 -5.78
C GLU A 505 -1.26 -31.25 -5.24
N SER A 506 -1.09 -31.64 -3.98
CA SER A 506 0.23 -31.61 -3.34
C SER A 506 1.11 -32.63 -4.03
N GLN A 507 2.20 -32.18 -4.63
CA GLN A 507 3.16 -33.04 -5.29
C GLN A 507 3.93 -33.86 -4.25
N ALA A 508 4.08 -35.16 -4.49
CA ALA A 508 4.88 -36.02 -3.62
C ALA A 508 6.37 -35.55 -3.65
N PRO A 509 7.05 -35.52 -2.49
CA PRO A 509 8.46 -35.17 -2.50
C PRO A 509 9.28 -36.20 -3.28
N PRO A 510 10.31 -35.79 -4.02
CA PRO A 510 11.17 -36.69 -4.77
C PRO A 510 11.81 -37.74 -3.87
N HIS A 511 11.90 -38.99 -4.34
CA HIS A 511 12.40 -40.12 -3.57
C HIS A 511 13.86 -39.94 -3.10
N ALA A 512 14.68 -39.23 -3.87
CA ALA A 512 16.08 -38.96 -3.57
C ALA A 512 16.30 -37.81 -2.58
N LEU A 513 15.24 -37.11 -2.16
CA LEU A 513 15.33 -36.01 -1.21
C LEU A 513 15.45 -36.54 0.22
N VAL A 514 16.55 -36.18 0.90
CA VAL A 514 16.78 -36.49 2.31
C VAL A 514 16.28 -35.34 3.19
N ALA A 515 14.98 -35.03 3.08
CA ALA A 515 14.33 -34.01 3.90
C ALA A 515 12.82 -34.27 3.96
N VAL A 516 12.17 -33.80 5.02
CA VAL A 516 10.73 -33.72 5.13
C VAL A 516 10.30 -32.30 4.79
N LEU A 517 9.58 -32.13 3.67
CA LEU A 517 9.05 -30.85 3.27
C LEU A 517 7.78 -30.54 4.05
N ARG A 518 7.65 -29.29 4.49
CA ARG A 518 6.43 -28.80 5.14
C ARG A 518 5.31 -28.64 4.08
N PRO A 519 4.01 -28.64 4.50
CA PRO A 519 2.89 -28.53 3.56
C PRO A 519 3.00 -27.33 2.58
N TYR A 520 3.44 -26.17 3.07
CA TYR A 520 3.64 -25.02 2.19
C TYR A 520 4.82 -25.20 1.23
N GLN A 521 5.90 -25.92 1.63
CA GLN A 521 7.03 -26.22 0.76
C GLN A 521 6.64 -27.21 -0.35
N LEU A 522 5.76 -28.18 -0.04
CA LEU A 522 5.18 -29.06 -1.06
C LEU A 522 4.34 -28.28 -2.06
N ARG A 523 3.52 -27.33 -1.62
CA ARG A 523 2.81 -26.42 -2.53
C ARG A 523 3.78 -25.56 -3.36
N GLY A 524 4.90 -25.13 -2.76
CA GLY A 524 5.94 -24.40 -3.46
C GLY A 524 6.65 -25.26 -4.52
N LEU A 525 6.93 -26.51 -4.20
CA LEU A 525 7.50 -27.48 -5.16
C LEU A 525 6.53 -27.72 -6.32
N ALA A 526 5.24 -27.94 -6.05
CA ALA A 526 4.23 -28.14 -7.08
C ALA A 526 4.11 -26.91 -8.02
N TRP A 527 4.18 -25.68 -7.45
CA TRP A 527 4.20 -24.46 -8.25
C TRP A 527 5.47 -24.36 -9.11
N LEU A 528 6.66 -24.59 -8.54
CA LEU A 528 7.95 -24.56 -9.25
C LEU A 528 7.99 -25.62 -10.37
N ALA A 529 7.50 -26.83 -10.10
CA ALA A 529 7.42 -27.92 -11.08
C ALA A 529 6.49 -27.53 -12.24
N GLY A 530 5.27 -27.05 -11.91
CA GLY A 530 4.31 -26.63 -12.93
C GLY A 530 4.84 -25.48 -13.80
N MET A 531 5.54 -24.50 -13.23
CA MET A 531 6.19 -23.44 -13.99
C MET A 531 7.29 -24.00 -14.91
N SER A 532 8.12 -24.91 -14.41
CA SER A 532 9.19 -25.54 -15.17
C SER A 532 8.66 -26.41 -16.32
N GLU A 533 7.58 -27.18 -16.11
CA GLU A 533 6.90 -27.97 -17.14
C GLU A 533 6.32 -27.12 -18.27
N LEU A 534 5.81 -25.93 -17.93
CA LEU A 534 5.30 -24.98 -18.90
C LEU A 534 6.41 -24.23 -19.67
N GLY A 535 7.69 -24.50 -19.39
CA GLY A 535 8.81 -23.73 -19.94
C GLY A 535 8.85 -22.29 -19.47
N LEU A 536 8.18 -22.00 -18.33
CA LEU A 536 8.11 -20.66 -17.74
C LEU A 536 9.04 -20.56 -16.54
N GLY A 537 9.50 -19.36 -16.29
CA GLY A 537 10.21 -19.04 -15.07
C GLY A 537 9.32 -18.42 -14.01
N GLY A 538 9.86 -18.28 -12.81
CA GLY A 538 9.13 -17.66 -11.70
C GLY A 538 10.03 -17.13 -10.59
N CYS A 539 9.45 -16.29 -9.73
CA CYS A 539 10.13 -15.71 -8.58
C CYS A 539 9.56 -16.29 -7.29
N LEU A 540 10.38 -17.10 -6.59
CA LEU A 540 10.05 -17.57 -5.24
C LEU A 540 10.50 -16.51 -4.24
N ALA A 541 9.52 -15.70 -3.82
CA ALA A 541 9.73 -14.52 -2.99
C ALA A 541 9.34 -14.74 -1.52
N ASP A 542 9.37 -15.97 -1.04
CA ASP A 542 9.12 -16.32 0.35
C ASP A 542 10.01 -15.55 1.31
N ASP A 543 9.51 -15.24 2.49
CA ASP A 543 10.30 -14.63 3.54
C ASP A 543 11.58 -15.43 3.81
N MET A 544 12.64 -14.76 4.25
CA MET A 544 13.90 -15.42 4.55
C MET A 544 13.73 -16.46 5.65
N GLY A 545 14.38 -17.63 5.46
CA GLY A 545 14.29 -18.75 6.42
C GLY A 545 13.11 -19.70 6.20
N LEU A 546 12.23 -19.48 5.22
CA LEU A 546 11.17 -20.44 4.86
C LEU A 546 11.66 -21.61 3.98
N GLY A 547 12.95 -21.75 3.77
CA GLY A 547 13.54 -22.91 3.05
C GLY A 547 13.40 -22.85 1.54
N LYS A 548 13.67 -21.68 0.93
CA LYS A 548 13.71 -21.52 -0.54
C LYS A 548 14.71 -22.51 -1.18
N THR A 549 15.90 -22.65 -0.60
CA THR A 549 16.96 -23.54 -1.09
C THR A 549 16.50 -24.99 -1.17
N VAL A 550 15.87 -25.53 -0.13
CA VAL A 550 15.42 -26.94 -0.14
C VAL A 550 14.30 -27.17 -1.15
N GLN A 551 13.45 -26.16 -1.41
CA GLN A 551 12.40 -26.25 -2.45
C GLN A 551 13.03 -26.35 -3.85
N VAL A 552 14.10 -25.60 -4.11
CA VAL A 552 14.83 -25.66 -5.40
C VAL A 552 15.60 -26.98 -5.52
N ILE A 553 16.21 -27.46 -4.45
CA ILE A 553 16.86 -28.80 -4.44
C ILE A 553 15.81 -29.88 -4.73
N ALA A 554 14.62 -29.77 -4.15
CA ALA A 554 13.52 -30.69 -4.43
C ALA A 554 13.05 -30.60 -5.89
N LEU A 555 12.95 -29.39 -6.45
CA LEU A 555 12.65 -29.19 -7.87
C LEU A 555 13.69 -29.87 -8.78
N HIS A 556 14.97 -29.70 -8.49
CA HIS A 556 16.06 -30.33 -9.25
C HIS A 556 15.92 -31.86 -9.23
N LEU A 557 15.72 -32.47 -8.06
CA LEU A 557 15.51 -33.93 -7.91
C LEU A 557 14.23 -34.40 -8.59
N HIS A 558 13.17 -33.62 -8.55
CA HIS A 558 11.89 -33.91 -9.24
C HIS A 558 12.10 -34.02 -10.76
N ARG A 559 12.81 -33.07 -11.36
CA ARG A 559 13.13 -33.07 -12.79
C ARG A 559 13.98 -34.28 -13.20
N LEU A 560 14.94 -34.68 -12.35
CA LEU A 560 15.71 -35.90 -12.59
C LEU A 560 14.83 -37.13 -12.53
N GLN A 561 13.94 -37.26 -11.58
CA GLN A 561 13.01 -38.38 -11.44
C GLN A 561 12.04 -38.46 -12.63
N GLU A 562 11.54 -37.35 -13.14
CA GLU A 562 10.73 -37.31 -14.36
C GLU A 562 11.51 -37.79 -15.59
N SER A 563 12.77 -37.36 -15.72
CA SER A 563 13.66 -37.80 -16.81
C SER A 563 13.89 -39.31 -16.76
N ASP A 564 14.10 -39.90 -15.58
CA ASP A 564 14.30 -41.32 -15.39
C ASP A 564 13.01 -42.10 -15.72
N THR A 565 11.87 -41.60 -15.29
CA THR A 565 10.54 -42.19 -15.61
C THR A 565 10.25 -42.14 -17.10
N ALA A 566 10.58 -41.07 -17.81
CA ALA A 566 10.43 -40.96 -19.25
C ALA A 566 11.36 -41.92 -20.04
N ARG A 567 12.50 -42.30 -19.46
CA ARG A 567 13.42 -43.28 -20.03
C ARG A 567 13.05 -44.74 -19.75
N GLY A 568 11.99 -44.97 -18.95
CA GLY A 568 11.57 -46.31 -18.54
C GLY A 568 12.50 -47.00 -17.53
N GLU A 569 13.36 -46.25 -16.85
CA GLU A 569 14.22 -46.76 -15.78
C GLU A 569 13.43 -46.86 -14.45
N PRO A 570 13.53 -47.99 -13.71
CA PRO A 570 12.87 -48.12 -12.43
C PRO A 570 13.46 -47.13 -11.38
N PRO A 571 12.67 -46.59 -10.46
CA PRO A 571 13.15 -45.63 -9.47
C PRO A 571 14.28 -46.23 -8.64
N ALA A 572 15.39 -45.46 -8.47
CA ALA A 572 16.56 -45.90 -7.73
C ALA A 572 16.19 -46.30 -6.27
N PRO A 573 16.70 -47.43 -5.75
CA PRO A 573 16.35 -47.88 -4.40
C PRO A 573 16.88 -46.92 -3.34
N LYS A 574 16.09 -46.72 -2.28
CA LYS A 574 16.49 -45.92 -1.09
C LYS A 574 17.88 -46.35 -0.60
N PRO A 575 18.80 -45.40 -0.38
CA PRO A 575 20.12 -45.71 0.14
C PRO A 575 20.01 -46.34 1.54
N PRO A 576 20.69 -47.46 1.81
CA PRO A 576 20.72 -48.07 3.12
C PRO A 576 21.45 -47.15 4.11
N ALA A 577 20.97 -47.12 5.35
CA ALA A 577 21.56 -46.39 6.45
C ALA A 577 23.05 -46.74 6.60
N GLN A 578 23.92 -45.75 6.39
CA GLN A 578 25.39 -45.96 6.43
C GLN A 578 25.85 -46.26 7.83
N ARG A 579 26.51 -47.44 8.01
CA ARG A 579 27.47 -47.70 9.06
C ARG A 579 28.87 -47.19 8.59
N PRO A 580 29.67 -46.61 9.46
CA PRO A 580 31.01 -46.10 9.05
C PRO A 580 31.99 -47.27 8.83
N GLY A 581 32.51 -47.36 7.62
CA GLY A 581 33.51 -48.38 7.26
C GLY A 581 34.33 -47.94 6.05
N ASN A 582 35.60 -47.69 6.33
CA ASN A 582 36.68 -47.30 5.45
C ASN A 582 36.92 -48.35 4.35
N ARG A 583 36.86 -47.95 3.04
CA ARG A 583 37.62 -48.65 1.98
C ARG A 583 37.71 -47.84 0.70
N LYS A 584 38.91 -47.47 0.32
CA LYS A 584 39.31 -46.98 -1.00
C LYS A 584 39.16 -48.12 -2.02
N ALA A 585 38.31 -47.94 -3.05
CA ALA A 585 38.27 -48.81 -4.21
C ALA A 585 38.35 -47.95 -5.48
N ARG A 586 39.34 -48.24 -6.32
CA ARG A 586 39.51 -47.74 -7.68
C ARG A 586 38.36 -48.18 -8.57
N ARG A 587 37.76 -47.27 -9.31
CA ARG A 587 36.75 -47.53 -10.38
C ARG A 587 37.48 -47.86 -11.70
N PRO A 588 37.02 -48.89 -12.46
CA PRO A 588 37.45 -49.12 -13.84
C PRO A 588 36.74 -48.15 -14.79
N LYS A 589 37.45 -47.64 -15.80
CA LYS A 589 36.90 -46.93 -16.94
C LYS A 589 36.07 -47.89 -17.78
N GLN A 590 34.77 -47.66 -17.94
CA GLN A 590 33.94 -48.23 -19.01
C GLN A 590 33.74 -47.19 -20.09
N ALA A 591 34.04 -47.53 -21.31
CA ALA A 591 33.83 -46.76 -22.52
C ALA A 591 32.30 -46.78 -22.86
N ALA A 592 31.76 -45.66 -23.23
CA ALA A 592 30.41 -45.49 -23.68
C ALA A 592 30.19 -46.09 -25.09
N PRO A 593 29.08 -46.77 -25.39
CA PRO A 593 28.70 -47.12 -26.74
C PRO A 593 28.18 -45.89 -27.47
N ALA A 594 28.67 -45.67 -28.70
CA ALA A 594 28.23 -44.65 -29.60
C ALA A 594 26.85 -45.00 -30.18
N GLY A 595 25.97 -44.04 -30.22
CA GLY A 595 24.79 -43.99 -31.08
C GLY A 595 23.48 -44.38 -30.41
N LEU A 596 22.86 -43.45 -29.70
CA LEU A 596 21.44 -43.27 -29.57
C LEU A 596 21.22 -41.78 -29.25
N ASP A 597 20.35 -41.19 -30.02
CA ASP A 597 19.90 -39.79 -29.92
C ASP A 597 19.57 -39.47 -28.47
N PRO A 598 20.14 -38.42 -27.84
CA PRO A 598 19.77 -38.09 -26.49
C PRO A 598 18.35 -37.57 -26.47
N GLY A 599 17.44 -38.39 -26.06
CA GLY A 599 16.12 -37.94 -25.64
C GLY A 599 16.29 -36.89 -24.57
N PRO A 600 15.44 -35.86 -24.56
CA PRO A 600 15.80 -34.50 -24.22
C PRO A 600 15.96 -34.22 -22.73
N GLU A 601 16.98 -33.52 -22.38
CA GLU A 601 16.94 -32.17 -21.81
C GLU A 601 16.56 -32.04 -20.33
N LEU A 602 15.76 -32.90 -19.72
CA LEU A 602 15.42 -32.84 -18.26
C LEU A 602 16.61 -33.24 -17.37
N SER A 603 17.53 -34.02 -17.87
CA SER A 603 18.76 -34.41 -17.15
C SER A 603 19.95 -33.46 -17.34
N SER A 604 19.80 -32.38 -18.11
CA SER A 604 20.85 -31.37 -18.30
C SER A 604 21.23 -30.68 -16.98
N PRO A 605 22.48 -30.18 -16.84
CA PRO A 605 22.94 -29.57 -15.61
C PRO A 605 22.10 -28.36 -15.16
N THR A 606 22.11 -28.11 -13.85
CA THR A 606 21.49 -26.92 -13.25
C THR A 606 22.57 -25.92 -12.83
N LEU A 607 22.42 -24.65 -13.22
CA LEU A 607 23.27 -23.54 -12.76
C LEU A 607 22.62 -22.82 -11.60
N VAL A 608 23.35 -22.66 -10.50
CA VAL A 608 22.96 -21.79 -9.38
C VAL A 608 23.93 -20.61 -9.30
N VAL A 609 23.39 -19.41 -9.49
CA VAL A 609 24.12 -18.15 -9.35
C VAL A 609 23.76 -17.53 -8.00
N CYS A 610 24.73 -17.36 -7.13
CA CYS A 610 24.47 -16.83 -5.79
C CYS A 610 25.57 -15.86 -5.35
N PRO A 611 25.35 -15.05 -4.32
CA PRO A 611 26.43 -14.29 -3.66
C PRO A 611 27.55 -15.20 -3.16
N THR A 612 28.79 -14.70 -3.17
CA THR A 612 29.97 -15.48 -2.76
C THR A 612 29.83 -16.10 -1.36
N SER A 613 29.16 -15.45 -0.45
CA SER A 613 28.93 -15.92 0.92
C SER A 613 27.94 -17.09 1.00
N LEU A 614 27.16 -17.32 -0.03
CA LEU A 614 26.18 -18.42 -0.09
C LEU A 614 26.72 -19.69 -0.76
N LEU A 615 27.85 -19.62 -1.48
CA LEU A 615 28.42 -20.79 -2.16
C LEU A 615 28.57 -22.00 -1.24
N GLY A 616 29.24 -21.80 -0.10
CA GLY A 616 29.44 -22.88 0.88
C GLY A 616 28.14 -23.35 1.55
N ASN A 617 27.14 -22.49 1.66
CA ASN A 617 25.83 -22.87 2.18
C ASN A 617 25.09 -23.78 1.18
N TRP A 618 25.03 -23.39 -0.09
CA TRP A 618 24.44 -24.20 -1.16
C TRP A 618 25.10 -25.59 -1.27
N GLU A 619 26.41 -25.63 -1.23
CA GLU A 619 27.18 -26.88 -1.29
C GLU A 619 26.83 -27.80 -0.10
N ARG A 620 26.78 -27.25 1.14
CA ARG A 620 26.41 -28.02 2.34
C ARG A 620 24.96 -28.49 2.29
N GLU A 621 24.00 -27.64 1.85
CA GLU A 621 22.59 -28.01 1.74
C GLU A 621 22.38 -29.10 0.67
N LEU A 622 23.04 -28.99 -0.48
CA LEU A 622 23.00 -30.03 -1.52
C LEU A 622 23.55 -31.37 -1.01
N HIS A 623 24.71 -31.37 -0.38
CA HIS A 623 25.26 -32.61 0.21
C HIS A 623 24.38 -33.21 1.31
N ARG A 624 23.68 -32.37 2.05
CA ARG A 624 22.77 -32.78 3.14
C ARG A 624 21.46 -33.35 2.61
N PHE A 625 20.81 -32.63 1.69
CA PHE A 625 19.43 -32.94 1.26
C PHE A 625 19.36 -33.76 -0.03
N ALA A 626 20.41 -33.70 -0.85
CA ALA A 626 20.53 -34.42 -2.12
C ALA A 626 21.93 -35.03 -2.30
N PRO A 627 22.37 -35.97 -1.40
CA PRO A 627 23.74 -36.49 -1.40
C PRO A 627 24.12 -37.26 -2.68
N SER A 628 23.17 -37.69 -3.48
CA SER A 628 23.37 -38.36 -4.75
C SER A 628 23.69 -37.42 -5.91
N VAL A 629 23.43 -36.12 -5.76
CA VAL A 629 23.62 -35.10 -6.82
C VAL A 629 25.07 -34.69 -6.89
N PRO A 630 25.74 -34.76 -8.08
CA PRO A 630 27.06 -34.17 -8.27
C PRO A 630 27.01 -32.66 -8.15
N VAL A 631 27.93 -32.09 -7.42
CA VAL A 631 28.03 -30.64 -7.22
C VAL A 631 29.40 -30.14 -7.66
N ARG A 632 29.41 -29.14 -8.55
CA ARG A 632 30.64 -28.52 -9.04
C ARG A 632 30.68 -27.05 -8.62
N ARG A 633 31.75 -26.64 -7.98
CA ARG A 633 32.00 -25.24 -7.63
C ARG A 633 32.77 -24.54 -8.75
N PHE A 634 32.09 -23.72 -9.53
CA PHE A 634 32.69 -22.91 -10.58
C PHE A 634 33.09 -21.53 -10.00
N HIS A 635 34.18 -21.56 -9.18
CA HIS A 635 34.69 -20.39 -8.48
C HIS A 635 36.18 -20.61 -8.11
N GLY A 636 37.00 -19.58 -8.16
CA GLY A 636 38.44 -19.67 -7.87
C GLY A 636 39.30 -19.82 -9.13
N GLY A 637 40.57 -20.31 -8.96
CA GLY A 637 41.54 -20.46 -10.06
C GLY A 637 41.33 -21.71 -10.91
N ASP A 638 40.88 -22.80 -10.28
CA ASP A 638 40.74 -24.14 -10.91
C ASP A 638 39.32 -24.40 -11.43
N ARG A 639 38.63 -23.36 -11.92
CA ARG A 639 37.26 -23.51 -12.45
C ARG A 639 37.29 -24.04 -13.88
N HIS A 640 36.50 -25.05 -14.15
CA HIS A 640 36.29 -25.60 -15.49
C HIS A 640 34.84 -26.10 -15.64
N LEU A 641 34.34 -26.13 -16.87
CA LEU A 641 33.00 -26.66 -17.23
C LEU A 641 33.10 -27.91 -18.12
N ASP A 642 34.33 -28.36 -18.36
CA ASP A 642 34.56 -29.56 -19.14
C ASP A 642 33.97 -30.79 -18.41
N ASP A 643 33.46 -31.75 -19.13
CA ASP A 643 32.92 -33.01 -18.61
C ASP A 643 31.75 -32.83 -17.62
N LEU A 644 30.84 -31.87 -17.86
CA LEU A 644 29.60 -31.78 -17.10
C LEU A 644 28.77 -33.06 -17.27
N VAL A 645 28.30 -33.61 -16.15
CA VAL A 645 27.46 -34.81 -16.15
C VAL A 645 26.00 -34.46 -16.02
N ALA A 646 25.15 -35.37 -16.53
CA ALA A 646 23.69 -35.23 -16.39
C ALA A 646 23.30 -35.09 -14.92
N GLY A 647 22.43 -34.14 -14.61
CA GLY A 647 21.96 -33.86 -13.26
C GLY A 647 22.97 -33.18 -12.33
N GLU A 648 24.10 -32.71 -12.85
CA GLU A 648 25.07 -31.96 -12.05
C GLU A 648 24.59 -30.55 -11.70
N VAL A 649 24.85 -30.10 -10.47
CA VAL A 649 24.58 -28.73 -10.05
C VAL A 649 25.88 -27.93 -10.05
N VAL A 650 25.94 -26.89 -10.86
CA VAL A 650 27.07 -25.96 -10.95
C VAL A 650 26.77 -24.73 -10.10
N LEU A 651 27.62 -24.45 -9.10
CA LEU A 651 27.54 -23.33 -8.22
C LEU A 651 28.48 -22.20 -8.64
N THR A 652 27.99 -21.02 -8.91
CA THR A 652 28.82 -19.86 -9.28
C THR A 652 28.35 -18.57 -8.60
N THR A 653 29.10 -17.48 -8.81
CA THR A 653 28.74 -16.17 -8.24
C THR A 653 28.44 -15.15 -9.33
N TYR A 654 27.70 -14.10 -8.96
CA TYR A 654 27.43 -12.98 -9.89
C TYR A 654 28.68 -12.33 -10.45
N GLY A 655 29.77 -12.31 -9.69
CA GLY A 655 31.07 -11.80 -10.14
C GLY A 655 31.75 -12.68 -11.20
N ILE A 656 31.65 -14.00 -11.07
CA ILE A 656 32.14 -14.96 -12.05
C ILE A 656 31.23 -14.98 -13.28
N LEU A 657 29.93 -14.99 -13.08
CA LEU A 657 28.94 -14.91 -14.17
C LEU A 657 29.23 -13.76 -15.14
N ARG A 658 29.57 -12.58 -14.63
CA ARG A 658 29.91 -11.43 -15.51
C ARG A 658 31.20 -11.64 -16.31
N ARG A 659 32.17 -12.35 -15.76
CA ARG A 659 33.47 -12.56 -16.41
C ARG A 659 33.49 -13.73 -17.38
N GLU A 660 32.75 -14.78 -17.05
CA GLU A 660 32.74 -16.05 -17.76
C GLU A 660 31.37 -16.33 -18.44
N ARG A 661 30.65 -15.26 -18.83
CA ARG A 661 29.30 -15.37 -19.39
C ARG A 661 29.24 -16.24 -20.66
N GLU A 662 30.28 -16.22 -21.48
CA GLU A 662 30.37 -16.99 -22.71
C GLU A 662 30.48 -18.48 -22.42
N ALA A 663 31.44 -18.88 -21.58
CA ALA A 663 31.62 -20.26 -21.18
C ALA A 663 30.39 -20.85 -20.47
N LEU A 664 29.74 -20.04 -19.60
CA LEU A 664 28.49 -20.44 -18.95
C LEU A 664 27.32 -20.51 -19.92
N GLY A 665 27.31 -19.68 -20.97
CA GLY A 665 26.27 -19.71 -21.99
C GLY A 665 26.33 -20.93 -22.91
N GLU A 666 27.52 -21.44 -23.18
CA GLU A 666 27.80 -22.62 -24.01
C GLU A 666 27.56 -23.96 -23.28
N ALA A 667 27.53 -23.96 -21.95
CA ALA A 667 27.46 -25.16 -21.12
C ALA A 667 26.11 -25.91 -21.15
N GLY A 668 25.04 -25.34 -21.72
CA GLY A 668 23.76 -26.00 -21.96
C GLY A 668 22.95 -26.32 -20.70
N PHE A 669 22.70 -25.36 -19.84
CA PHE A 669 21.92 -25.53 -18.62
C PHE A 669 20.41 -25.61 -18.90
N ALA A 670 19.71 -26.60 -18.33
CA ALA A 670 18.27 -26.70 -18.44
C ALA A 670 17.53 -25.82 -17.41
N LEU A 671 18.12 -25.63 -16.24
CA LEU A 671 17.59 -24.78 -15.17
C LEU A 671 18.67 -23.79 -14.70
N VAL A 672 18.32 -22.52 -14.65
CA VAL A 672 19.16 -21.48 -14.05
C VAL A 672 18.44 -20.88 -12.84
N VAL A 673 19.10 -20.91 -11.70
CA VAL A 673 18.60 -20.35 -10.44
C VAL A 673 19.45 -19.16 -10.07
N ALA A 674 18.80 -18.01 -9.84
CA ALA A 674 19.45 -16.80 -9.32
C ALA A 674 19.02 -16.60 -7.86
N ASP A 675 19.93 -16.89 -6.92
CA ASP A 675 19.66 -16.66 -5.50
C ASP A 675 20.06 -15.25 -5.10
N GLU A 676 19.23 -14.65 -4.23
CA GLU A 676 19.28 -13.21 -3.91
C GLU A 676 19.25 -12.37 -5.22
N ALA A 677 18.20 -12.60 -6.01
CA ALA A 677 18.03 -12.03 -7.35
C ALA A 677 18.00 -10.50 -7.39
N GLN A 678 17.86 -9.83 -6.22
CA GLN A 678 18.03 -8.37 -6.12
C GLN A 678 19.42 -7.89 -6.57
N HIS A 679 20.42 -8.76 -6.66
CA HIS A 679 21.71 -8.42 -7.28
C HIS A 679 21.63 -8.10 -8.78
N ALA A 680 20.54 -8.52 -9.44
CA ALA A 680 20.25 -8.25 -10.85
C ALA A 680 19.04 -7.31 -11.07
N LYS A 681 18.62 -6.60 -10.03
CA LYS A 681 17.42 -5.71 -10.06
C LYS A 681 17.54 -4.50 -11.00
N ASN A 682 18.74 -4.03 -11.28
CA ASN A 682 18.94 -2.97 -12.27
C ASN A 682 19.06 -3.60 -13.67
N PRO A 683 18.06 -3.39 -14.56
CA PRO A 683 18.03 -4.02 -15.89
C PRO A 683 19.21 -3.66 -16.79
N LEU A 684 19.82 -2.50 -16.55
CA LEU A 684 20.95 -2.00 -17.33
C LEU A 684 22.32 -2.43 -16.79
N SER A 685 22.36 -3.09 -15.63
CA SER A 685 23.62 -3.55 -15.02
C SER A 685 24.25 -4.70 -15.82
N GLU A 686 25.57 -4.77 -15.80
CA GLU A 686 26.31 -5.88 -16.44
C GLU A 686 25.96 -7.25 -15.83
N THR A 687 25.55 -7.28 -14.58
CA THR A 687 25.05 -8.50 -13.91
C THR A 687 23.74 -8.97 -14.52
N ALA A 688 22.78 -8.06 -14.71
CA ALA A 688 21.49 -8.41 -15.30
C ALA A 688 21.63 -8.82 -16.79
N LYS A 689 22.51 -8.13 -17.52
CA LYS A 689 22.84 -8.50 -18.93
C LYS A 689 23.49 -9.88 -19.02
N ALA A 690 24.47 -10.16 -18.15
CA ALA A 690 25.13 -11.46 -18.11
C ALA A 690 24.15 -12.59 -17.72
N LEU A 691 23.25 -12.33 -16.79
CA LEU A 691 22.24 -13.32 -16.39
C LEU A 691 21.25 -13.64 -17.53
N ARG A 692 20.85 -12.62 -18.31
CA ARG A 692 19.98 -12.79 -19.48
C ARG A 692 20.65 -13.54 -20.62
N SER A 693 21.97 -13.44 -20.76
CA SER A 693 22.71 -14.09 -21.84
C SER A 693 22.86 -15.62 -21.66
N ILE A 694 22.54 -16.16 -20.47
CA ILE A 694 22.61 -17.61 -20.25
C ILE A 694 21.31 -18.27 -20.75
N PRO A 695 21.37 -19.11 -21.78
CA PRO A 695 20.22 -19.87 -22.25
C PRO A 695 19.75 -20.86 -21.17
N ALA A 696 18.46 -20.98 -20.97
CA ALA A 696 17.88 -21.99 -20.09
C ALA A 696 16.41 -22.19 -20.41
N LYS A 697 15.88 -23.41 -20.22
CA LYS A 697 14.46 -23.71 -20.40
C LYS A 697 13.59 -23.16 -19.28
N ALA A 698 14.12 -23.19 -18.05
CA ALA A 698 13.44 -22.61 -16.89
C ALA A 698 14.42 -21.73 -16.11
N ARG A 699 13.91 -20.61 -15.61
CA ARG A 699 14.66 -19.62 -14.85
C ARG A 699 13.94 -19.31 -13.55
N ILE A 700 14.56 -19.55 -12.42
CA ILE A 700 13.97 -19.35 -11.10
C ILE A 700 14.73 -18.27 -10.34
N ALA A 701 14.05 -17.21 -9.97
CA ALA A 701 14.56 -16.18 -9.08
C ALA A 701 14.21 -16.52 -7.63
N LEU A 702 15.18 -16.40 -6.73
CA LEU A 702 14.98 -16.49 -5.29
C LEU A 702 15.28 -15.14 -4.67
N THR A 703 14.36 -14.59 -3.92
CA THR A 703 14.56 -13.33 -3.19
C THR A 703 13.65 -13.28 -1.98
N GLY A 704 14.00 -12.49 -0.96
CA GLY A 704 13.05 -12.13 0.12
C GLY A 704 12.29 -10.85 -0.19
N THR A 705 12.81 -10.04 -1.11
CA THR A 705 12.29 -8.71 -1.46
C THR A 705 12.28 -8.54 -2.99
N PRO A 706 11.21 -8.96 -3.68
CA PRO A 706 11.13 -8.88 -5.15
C PRO A 706 11.10 -7.42 -5.65
N VAL A 707 10.65 -6.52 -4.81
CA VAL A 707 10.66 -5.08 -5.05
C VAL A 707 11.15 -4.38 -3.78
N GLU A 708 12.22 -3.62 -3.90
CA GLU A 708 12.76 -2.81 -2.80
C GLU A 708 12.43 -1.33 -2.99
N ASN A 709 12.57 -0.81 -4.22
CA ASN A 709 12.55 0.62 -4.46
C ASN A 709 11.65 1.06 -5.62
N ARG A 710 11.59 0.32 -6.71
CA ARG A 710 10.86 0.70 -7.95
C ARG A 710 10.28 -0.51 -8.65
N LEU A 711 9.16 -0.33 -9.35
CA LEU A 711 8.56 -1.37 -10.18
C LEU A 711 9.47 -1.87 -11.31
N THR A 712 10.45 -1.05 -11.74
CA THR A 712 11.48 -1.47 -12.68
C THR A 712 12.39 -2.59 -12.16
N GLU A 713 12.48 -2.76 -10.84
CA GLU A 713 13.20 -3.88 -10.22
C GLU A 713 12.42 -5.19 -10.42
N LEU A 714 11.11 -5.15 -10.19
CA LEU A 714 10.20 -6.27 -10.48
C LEU A 714 10.22 -6.62 -11.96
N TRP A 715 10.14 -5.60 -12.82
CA TRP A 715 10.26 -5.79 -14.27
C TRP A 715 11.56 -6.53 -14.62
N SER A 716 12.70 -6.13 -14.03
CA SER A 716 13.99 -6.76 -14.33
C SER A 716 14.05 -8.24 -13.96
N ILE A 717 13.45 -8.62 -12.83
CA ILE A 717 13.39 -10.01 -12.37
C ILE A 717 12.45 -10.81 -13.27
N LEU A 718 11.25 -10.29 -13.56
CA LEU A 718 10.26 -11.00 -14.37
C LEU A 718 10.65 -11.09 -15.85
N ASP A 719 11.29 -10.05 -16.39
CA ASP A 719 11.82 -10.08 -17.76
C ASP A 719 12.98 -11.07 -17.91
N TRP A 720 13.74 -11.36 -16.83
CA TRP A 720 14.70 -12.43 -16.83
C TRP A 720 14.06 -13.82 -16.71
N THR A 721 13.10 -13.99 -15.81
CA THR A 721 12.44 -15.29 -15.59
C THR A 721 11.48 -15.65 -16.71
N THR A 722 10.74 -14.69 -17.22
CA THR A 722 9.74 -14.84 -18.29
C THR A 722 9.86 -13.67 -19.27
N PRO A 723 10.80 -13.73 -20.23
CA PRO A 723 11.09 -12.61 -21.13
C PRO A 723 9.84 -12.13 -21.89
N GLY A 724 9.66 -10.81 -21.93
CA GLY A 724 8.58 -10.18 -22.68
C GLY A 724 7.21 -10.12 -21.97
N LEU A 725 7.01 -10.77 -20.82
CA LEU A 725 5.74 -10.80 -20.09
C LEU A 725 5.13 -9.39 -19.82
N LEU A 726 5.97 -8.45 -19.39
CA LEU A 726 5.56 -7.08 -19.08
C LEU A 726 5.89 -6.08 -20.20
N GLY A 727 6.26 -6.60 -21.40
CA GLY A 727 6.64 -5.79 -22.54
C GLY A 727 7.98 -5.04 -22.35
N PRO A 728 8.36 -4.18 -23.33
CA PRO A 728 9.62 -3.45 -23.29
C PRO A 728 9.72 -2.49 -22.10
N LEU A 729 10.93 -2.36 -21.53
CA LEU A 729 11.19 -1.53 -20.33
C LEU A 729 10.69 -0.09 -20.47
N GLU A 730 10.96 0.57 -21.60
CA GLU A 730 10.57 1.98 -21.79
C GLU A 730 9.05 2.16 -21.82
N ARG A 731 8.32 1.20 -22.45
CA ARG A 731 6.87 1.19 -22.42
C ARG A 731 6.37 0.95 -20.99
N PHE A 732 6.86 -0.07 -20.30
CA PHE A 732 6.49 -0.37 -18.91
C PHE A 732 6.71 0.84 -17.98
N ARG A 733 7.83 1.54 -18.13
CA ARG A 733 8.12 2.76 -17.35
C ARG A 733 7.08 3.85 -17.58
N ARG A 734 6.76 4.11 -18.85
CA ARG A 734 5.88 5.22 -19.25
C ARG A 734 4.42 4.94 -18.88
N THR A 735 3.93 3.73 -19.09
CA THR A 735 2.49 3.41 -18.98
C THR A 735 2.11 2.79 -17.64
N VAL A 736 2.94 1.89 -17.10
CA VAL A 736 2.61 1.16 -15.88
C VAL A 736 3.28 1.77 -14.65
N ALA A 737 4.61 1.98 -14.69
CA ALA A 737 5.33 2.44 -13.51
C ALA A 737 4.90 3.85 -13.09
N VAL A 738 4.73 4.78 -14.05
CA VAL A 738 4.25 6.15 -13.75
C VAL A 738 2.82 6.14 -13.23
N ALA A 739 1.93 5.35 -13.83
CA ALA A 739 0.53 5.26 -13.40
C ALA A 739 0.42 4.74 -11.95
N VAL A 740 1.18 3.69 -11.61
CA VAL A 740 1.13 3.07 -10.28
C VAL A 740 1.92 3.89 -9.24
N GLU A 741 3.18 4.28 -9.53
CA GLU A 741 4.08 4.89 -8.55
C GLU A 741 3.75 6.38 -8.30
N ARG A 742 3.39 7.15 -9.34
CA ARG A 742 3.11 8.58 -9.23
C ARG A 742 1.63 8.89 -9.10
N ASN A 743 0.80 8.31 -9.99
CA ASN A 743 -0.61 8.66 -10.08
C ASN A 743 -1.47 7.82 -9.12
N ARG A 744 -0.92 6.75 -8.51
CA ARG A 744 -1.64 5.82 -7.62
C ARG A 744 -2.91 5.25 -8.25
N ASP A 745 -2.86 4.99 -9.56
CA ASP A 745 -3.97 4.45 -10.32
C ASP A 745 -4.30 3.02 -9.85
N LYS A 746 -5.48 2.85 -9.30
CA LYS A 746 -5.95 1.57 -8.76
C LYS A 746 -6.13 0.52 -9.86
N GLU A 747 -6.68 0.90 -11.01
CA GLU A 747 -6.92 -0.01 -12.13
C GLU A 747 -5.59 -0.50 -12.72
N ALA A 748 -4.62 0.39 -12.90
CA ALA A 748 -3.27 0.02 -13.33
C ALA A 748 -2.58 -0.91 -12.32
N THR A 749 -2.78 -0.68 -11.02
CA THR A 749 -2.24 -1.51 -9.94
C THR A 749 -2.85 -2.91 -9.97
N GLU A 750 -4.16 -3.02 -10.11
CA GLU A 750 -4.87 -4.30 -10.20
C GLU A 750 -4.47 -5.09 -11.44
N ARG A 751 -4.38 -4.44 -12.60
CA ARG A 751 -3.91 -5.06 -13.86
C ARG A 751 -2.50 -5.62 -13.71
N LEU A 752 -1.56 -4.83 -13.15
CA LEU A 752 -0.20 -5.29 -12.91
C LEU A 752 -0.18 -6.47 -11.92
N SER A 753 -0.92 -6.36 -10.83
CA SER A 753 -1.02 -7.42 -9.82
C SER A 753 -1.53 -8.73 -10.42
N ASN A 754 -2.58 -8.69 -11.23
CA ASN A 754 -3.16 -9.86 -11.89
C ASN A 754 -2.18 -10.48 -12.90
N ALA A 755 -1.45 -9.65 -13.67
CA ALA A 755 -0.46 -10.14 -14.64
C ALA A 755 0.74 -10.81 -13.96
N VAL A 756 1.17 -10.31 -12.80
CA VAL A 756 2.39 -10.75 -12.09
C VAL A 756 2.13 -11.91 -11.14
N ARG A 757 0.95 -11.96 -10.52
CA ARG A 757 0.58 -12.91 -9.47
C ARG A 757 0.91 -14.39 -9.78
N PRO A 758 0.71 -14.93 -10.98
CA PRO A 758 1.07 -16.32 -11.28
C PRO A 758 2.57 -16.61 -11.24
N PHE A 759 3.40 -15.59 -11.50
CA PHE A 759 4.86 -15.69 -11.61
C PHE A 759 5.60 -15.35 -10.31
N LEU A 760 4.87 -14.98 -9.25
CA LEU A 760 5.42 -14.56 -7.98
C LEU A 760 4.77 -15.33 -6.83
N LEU A 761 5.51 -16.21 -6.19
CA LEU A 761 5.06 -16.92 -5.00
C LEU A 761 5.70 -16.28 -3.76
N ARG A 762 4.87 -15.61 -2.93
CA ARG A 762 5.32 -14.94 -1.71
C ARG A 762 4.50 -15.40 -0.51
N ARG A 763 5.18 -15.91 0.51
CA ARG A 763 4.57 -16.34 1.78
C ARG A 763 5.29 -15.64 2.93
N LYS A 764 4.50 -15.19 3.92
CA LYS A 764 5.03 -14.46 5.08
C LYS A 764 5.19 -15.41 6.27
N LYS A 765 6.22 -15.22 7.08
CA LYS A 765 6.43 -15.96 8.34
C LYS A 765 5.37 -15.66 9.39
N THR A 766 4.75 -14.49 9.31
CA THR A 766 3.68 -14.05 10.21
C THR A 766 2.37 -14.79 10.01
N ASP A 767 2.25 -15.57 8.92
CA ASP A 767 1.07 -16.40 8.68
C ASP A 767 1.18 -17.69 9.52
N PRO A 768 0.29 -17.89 10.52
CA PRO A 768 0.30 -19.10 11.35
C PRO A 768 0.15 -20.40 10.58
N ALA A 769 -0.48 -20.36 9.39
CA ALA A 769 -0.62 -21.53 8.51
C ALA A 769 0.71 -21.91 7.82
N ILE A 770 1.69 -21.03 7.80
CA ILE A 770 2.99 -21.24 7.15
C ILE A 770 4.04 -21.70 8.15
N ALA A 771 4.17 -21.04 9.29
CA ALA A 771 5.22 -21.32 10.26
C ALA A 771 4.69 -21.43 11.71
N PRO A 772 3.83 -22.43 12.02
CA PRO A 772 3.21 -22.55 13.34
C PRO A 772 4.23 -22.82 14.46
N ASP A 773 5.40 -23.38 14.15
CA ASP A 773 6.44 -23.74 15.12
C ASP A 773 7.51 -22.66 15.31
N LEU A 774 7.40 -21.52 14.65
CA LEU A 774 8.36 -20.44 14.80
C LEU A 774 8.01 -19.67 16.09
N PRO A 775 8.96 -19.53 17.05
CA PRO A 775 8.69 -18.79 18.27
C PRO A 775 8.42 -17.31 17.99
N GLU A 776 7.77 -16.65 18.92
CA GLU A 776 7.48 -15.22 18.81
C GLU A 776 8.75 -14.37 18.68
N ARG A 777 8.63 -13.26 17.96
CA ARG A 777 9.65 -12.22 17.93
C ARG A 777 9.07 -10.93 18.52
N THR A 778 9.82 -10.31 19.41
CA THR A 778 9.50 -9.00 19.98
C THR A 778 10.45 -7.97 19.41
N ILE A 779 9.92 -6.82 19.00
CA ILE A 779 10.73 -5.69 18.51
C ILE A 779 10.54 -4.54 19.50
N THR A 780 11.64 -3.99 20.00
CA THR A 780 11.66 -2.89 20.94
C THR A 780 12.55 -1.78 20.40
N ASP A 781 12.01 -0.61 20.22
CA ASP A 781 12.77 0.60 19.91
C ASP A 781 13.22 1.20 21.26
N LEU A 782 14.53 1.28 21.47
CA LEU A 782 15.14 1.83 22.67
C LEU A 782 15.55 3.26 22.40
N ALA A 783 14.86 4.17 23.02
CA ALA A 783 15.16 5.58 22.99
C ALA A 783 16.45 5.86 23.78
N VAL A 784 17.40 6.53 23.14
CA VAL A 784 18.73 6.77 23.69
C VAL A 784 19.04 8.28 23.66
N PRO A 785 19.34 8.93 24.78
CA PRO A 785 19.69 10.34 24.77
C PRO A 785 21.09 10.56 24.17
N LEU A 786 21.26 11.71 23.50
CA LEU A 786 22.57 12.16 23.04
C LEU A 786 23.40 12.72 24.23
N THR A 787 24.70 12.52 24.21
CA THR A 787 25.61 13.22 25.11
C THR A 787 25.77 14.69 24.71
N THR A 788 26.23 15.54 25.62
CA THR A 788 26.49 16.99 25.34
C THR A 788 27.47 17.15 24.16
N GLU A 789 28.49 16.28 24.06
CA GLU A 789 29.42 16.28 22.94
C GLU A 789 28.71 15.96 21.61
N GLN A 790 27.85 14.94 21.60
CA GLN A 790 27.05 14.58 20.41
C GLN A 790 26.11 15.70 19.97
N VAL A 791 25.41 16.35 20.92
CA VAL A 791 24.51 17.48 20.63
C VAL A 791 25.27 18.61 19.96
N SER A 792 26.41 19.00 20.54
CA SER A 792 27.23 20.12 20.04
C SER A 792 27.74 19.85 18.60
N LEU A 793 28.21 18.65 18.34
CA LEU A 793 28.67 18.23 17.00
C LEU A 793 27.52 18.17 16.00
N TYR A 794 26.39 17.62 16.42
CA TYR A 794 25.21 17.47 15.57
C TYR A 794 24.67 18.86 15.13
N GLU A 795 24.51 19.78 16.05
CA GLU A 795 24.03 21.13 15.75
C GLU A 795 25.00 21.92 14.85
N ALA A 796 26.31 21.78 15.09
CA ALA A 796 27.32 22.44 14.27
C ALA A 796 27.23 21.96 12.80
N GLU A 797 27.19 20.65 12.58
CA GLU A 797 27.06 20.04 11.24
C GLU A 797 25.76 20.42 10.55
N VAL A 798 24.63 20.38 11.26
CA VAL A 798 23.33 20.76 10.67
C VAL A 798 23.36 22.21 10.20
N ARG A 799 23.92 23.12 11.00
CA ARG A 799 24.01 24.55 10.66
C ARG A 799 24.88 24.79 9.43
N GLU A 800 26.06 24.17 9.39
CA GLU A 800 27.00 24.32 8.29
C GLU A 800 26.45 23.73 6.99
N ALA A 801 25.92 22.50 7.08
CA ALA A 801 25.42 21.80 5.91
C ALA A 801 24.15 22.44 5.32
N LEU A 802 23.18 22.89 6.13
CA LEU A 802 21.99 23.56 5.61
C LEU A 802 22.35 24.85 4.87
N HIS A 803 23.36 25.61 5.38
CA HIS A 803 23.85 26.80 4.66
C HIS A 803 24.48 26.44 3.31
N ALA A 804 25.30 25.40 3.28
CA ALA A 804 25.92 24.91 2.04
C ALA A 804 24.91 24.37 1.01
N ILE A 805 23.88 23.64 1.47
CA ILE A 805 22.82 23.04 0.64
C ILE A 805 21.95 24.14 0.01
N ALA A 806 21.61 25.20 0.75
CA ALA A 806 20.78 26.31 0.25
C ALA A 806 21.41 27.06 -0.94
N THR A 807 22.72 26.94 -1.14
CA THR A 807 23.45 27.61 -2.23
C THR A 807 23.64 26.72 -3.47
N LYS A 808 23.23 25.47 -3.42
CA LYS A 808 23.47 24.45 -4.46
C LYS A 808 22.16 23.91 -5.06
N SER A 809 22.26 23.35 -6.27
CA SER A 809 21.12 22.74 -6.97
C SER A 809 21.51 21.45 -7.67
N GLY A 810 20.53 20.64 -8.08
CA GLY A 810 20.73 19.41 -8.85
C GLY A 810 21.55 18.35 -8.11
N ILE A 811 22.49 17.69 -8.80
CA ILE A 811 23.28 16.56 -8.31
C ILE A 811 24.20 16.98 -7.15
N GLU A 812 24.75 18.19 -7.17
CA GLU A 812 25.62 18.68 -6.08
C GLU A 812 24.83 18.82 -4.78
N ARG A 813 23.61 19.35 -4.84
CA ARG A 813 22.71 19.43 -3.69
C ARG A 813 22.39 18.06 -3.12
N GLN A 814 22.02 17.09 -3.98
CA GLN A 814 21.72 15.72 -3.55
C GLN A 814 22.93 15.08 -2.87
N GLY A 815 24.14 15.28 -3.39
CA GLY A 815 25.36 14.80 -2.78
C GLY A 815 25.61 15.36 -1.36
N LEU A 816 25.35 16.65 -1.16
CA LEU A 816 25.49 17.30 0.14
C LEU A 816 24.43 16.79 1.14
N VAL A 817 23.21 16.61 0.72
CA VAL A 817 22.13 16.04 1.55
C VAL A 817 22.50 14.64 2.04
N LEU A 818 22.93 13.74 1.15
CA LEU A 818 23.31 12.37 1.51
C LEU A 818 24.54 12.36 2.45
N ARG A 819 25.49 13.26 2.22
CA ARG A 819 26.65 13.44 3.12
C ARG A 819 26.20 13.87 4.51
N LEU A 820 25.36 14.90 4.62
CA LEU A 820 24.82 15.38 5.90
C LEU A 820 24.15 14.24 6.68
N LEU A 821 23.25 13.50 6.06
CA LEU A 821 22.53 12.40 6.71
C LEU A 821 23.48 11.30 7.20
N THR A 822 24.55 11.02 6.43
CA THR A 822 25.57 10.04 6.82
C THR A 822 26.36 10.52 8.02
N VAL A 823 26.79 11.78 8.01
CA VAL A 823 27.54 12.41 9.10
C VAL A 823 26.73 12.46 10.39
N LEU A 824 25.46 12.85 10.31
CA LEU A 824 24.57 12.90 11.48
C LEU A 824 24.38 11.53 12.13
N LYS A 825 24.25 10.47 11.32
CA LYS A 825 24.22 9.09 11.84
C LYS A 825 25.53 8.67 12.51
N GLN A 826 26.69 9.08 11.97
CA GLN A 826 27.97 8.82 12.59
C GLN A 826 28.11 9.51 13.95
N ILE A 827 27.64 10.76 14.05
CA ILE A 827 27.61 11.50 15.32
C ILE A 827 26.68 10.82 16.33
N CYS A 828 25.47 10.41 15.90
CA CYS A 828 24.53 9.65 16.73
C CYS A 828 25.15 8.33 17.23
N ASN A 829 25.95 7.67 16.43
CA ASN A 829 26.64 6.45 16.83
C ASN A 829 27.71 6.71 17.87
N HIS A 830 28.70 7.53 17.53
CA HIS A 830 29.80 7.89 18.43
C HIS A 830 30.63 9.06 17.87
N PRO A 831 30.98 10.07 18.68
CA PRO A 831 31.84 11.18 18.23
C PRO A 831 33.17 10.74 17.62
N ALA A 832 33.82 9.72 18.18
CA ALA A 832 35.08 9.20 17.67
C ALA A 832 34.98 8.65 16.23
N GLN A 833 33.81 8.11 15.84
CA GLN A 833 33.57 7.67 14.46
C GLN A 833 33.55 8.85 13.49
N TYR A 834 32.85 9.92 13.84
CA TYR A 834 32.77 11.14 13.03
C TYR A 834 34.11 11.87 12.94
N LEU A 835 34.80 12.02 14.07
CA LEU A 835 36.06 12.75 14.17
C LEU A 835 37.28 11.92 13.73
N HIS A 836 37.10 10.63 13.43
CA HIS A 836 38.17 9.67 13.12
C HIS A 836 39.30 9.68 14.20
N GLN A 837 38.89 9.71 15.46
CA GLN A 837 39.81 9.83 16.60
C GLN A 837 40.06 8.48 17.27
N ALA A 838 41.36 8.22 17.58
CA ALA A 838 41.75 7.18 18.51
C ALA A 838 41.75 7.78 19.95
N GLY A 839 41.12 7.12 20.90
CA GLY A 839 41.07 7.59 22.29
C GLY A 839 40.04 6.86 23.15
N PRO A 840 39.80 7.30 24.37
CA PRO A 840 38.82 6.68 25.26
C PRO A 840 37.40 6.81 24.66
N LEU A 841 36.65 5.72 24.66
CA LEU A 841 35.30 5.61 24.09
C LEU A 841 34.20 5.79 25.14
N PRO A 842 34.36 5.33 26.40
CA PRO A 842 33.31 5.40 27.41
C PRO A 842 32.77 6.83 27.64
N SER A 843 31.49 6.91 27.94
CA SER A 843 30.77 8.16 28.32
C SER A 843 30.65 9.22 27.22
N ARG A 844 31.07 8.94 25.99
CA ARG A 844 30.97 9.86 24.84
C ARG A 844 29.78 9.59 23.92
N SER A 845 29.10 8.44 24.08
CA SER A 845 27.97 8.05 23.25
C SER A 845 26.90 7.39 24.10
N GLY A 846 25.67 7.89 23.97
CA GLY A 846 24.50 7.27 24.60
C GLY A 846 24.26 5.85 24.07
N LYS A 847 24.41 5.61 22.77
CA LYS A 847 24.25 4.27 22.18
C LYS A 847 25.28 3.27 22.66
N LEU A 848 26.54 3.70 22.89
CA LEU A 848 27.55 2.78 23.41
C LEU A 848 27.22 2.38 24.84
N ALA A 849 26.78 3.31 25.68
CA ALA A 849 26.32 3.03 27.04
C ALA A 849 25.11 2.07 27.06
N ALA A 850 24.10 2.33 26.24
CA ALA A 850 22.93 1.44 26.11
C ALA A 850 23.31 0.03 25.60
N LEU A 851 24.29 -0.06 24.69
CA LEU A 851 24.81 -1.36 24.24
C LEU A 851 25.49 -2.12 25.37
N GLU A 852 26.30 -1.45 26.21
CA GLU A 852 26.94 -2.06 27.37
C GLU A 852 25.90 -2.65 28.33
N GLU A 853 24.90 -1.86 28.73
CA GLU A 853 23.83 -2.30 29.62
C GLU A 853 23.07 -3.50 29.07
N LEU A 854 22.72 -3.49 27.77
CA LEU A 854 22.06 -4.62 27.11
C LEU A 854 22.94 -5.87 27.11
N LEU A 855 24.23 -5.72 26.78
CA LEU A 855 25.15 -6.86 26.73
C LEU A 855 25.38 -7.47 28.10
N ASP A 856 25.49 -6.67 29.16
CA ASP A 856 25.60 -7.15 30.53
C ASP A 856 24.42 -8.03 30.92
N VAL A 857 23.21 -7.61 30.60
CA VAL A 857 21.99 -8.39 30.89
C VAL A 857 21.95 -9.68 30.04
N ILE A 858 22.19 -9.58 28.73
CA ILE A 858 22.05 -10.70 27.79
C ILE A 858 23.13 -11.77 28.05
N VAL A 859 24.38 -11.36 28.15
CA VAL A 859 25.50 -12.28 28.39
C VAL A 859 25.44 -12.84 29.80
N GLY A 860 25.02 -12.02 30.79
CA GLY A 860 24.79 -12.47 32.16
C GLY A 860 23.70 -13.52 32.29
N ALA A 861 22.69 -13.49 31.42
CA ALA A 861 21.64 -14.52 31.33
C ALA A 861 22.11 -15.80 30.60
N GLY A 862 23.33 -15.83 30.04
CA GLY A 862 23.85 -16.93 29.24
C GLY A 862 23.27 -16.98 27.82
N ASP A 863 22.73 -15.88 27.35
CA ASP A 863 22.15 -15.73 26.02
C ASP A 863 23.19 -15.26 24.99
N SER A 864 22.86 -15.46 23.71
CA SER A 864 23.74 -15.06 22.61
C SER A 864 23.08 -13.95 21.79
N VAL A 865 23.89 -12.99 21.30
CA VAL A 865 23.41 -11.78 20.65
C VAL A 865 24.13 -11.50 19.33
N LEU A 866 23.36 -11.03 18.34
CA LEU A 866 23.87 -10.43 17.11
C LEU A 866 23.81 -8.92 17.25
N VAL A 867 24.89 -8.24 16.98
CA VAL A 867 24.97 -6.76 16.96
C VAL A 867 25.25 -6.31 15.52
N PHE A 868 24.35 -5.52 14.95
CA PHE A 868 24.47 -5.02 13.57
C PHE A 868 24.75 -3.52 13.54
N SER A 869 25.68 -3.11 12.68
CA SER A 869 25.87 -1.71 12.29
C SER A 869 26.15 -1.61 10.79
N GLN A 870 25.72 -0.50 10.18
CA GLN A 870 26.03 -0.19 8.78
C GLN A 870 27.49 0.24 8.59
N PHE A 871 28.15 0.74 9.63
CA PHE A 871 29.51 1.25 9.59
C PHE A 871 30.53 0.24 10.13
N VAL A 872 31.43 -0.20 9.27
CA VAL A 872 32.53 -1.11 9.68
C VAL A 872 33.43 -0.45 10.71
N GLU A 873 33.66 0.87 10.59
CA GLU A 873 34.45 1.65 11.55
C GLU A 873 33.79 1.65 12.94
N MET A 874 32.46 1.82 13.03
CA MET A 874 31.76 1.71 14.31
C MET A 874 31.87 0.32 14.91
N CYS A 875 31.73 -0.72 14.08
CA CYS A 875 31.97 -2.10 14.52
C CYS A 875 33.38 -2.28 15.10
N SER A 876 34.41 -1.69 14.48
CA SER A 876 35.78 -1.76 15.01
C SER A 876 35.94 -1.02 16.33
N LEU A 877 35.24 0.11 16.52
CA LEU A 877 35.21 0.82 17.81
C LEU A 877 34.56 -0.03 18.90
N ILE A 878 33.39 -0.65 18.58
CA ILE A 878 32.68 -1.56 19.49
C ILE A 878 33.59 -2.78 19.81
N GLU A 879 34.24 -3.37 18.81
CA GLU A 879 35.21 -4.48 19.02
C GLU A 879 36.31 -4.10 20.03
N THR A 880 36.93 -2.97 19.80
CA THR A 880 38.01 -2.46 20.68
C THR A 880 37.52 -2.24 22.10
N HIS A 881 36.31 -1.65 22.23
CA HIS A 881 35.71 -1.36 23.51
C HIS A 881 35.36 -2.65 24.28
N LEU A 882 34.63 -3.56 23.67
CA LEU A 882 34.26 -4.84 24.30
C LEU A 882 35.48 -5.73 24.63
N ALA A 883 36.53 -5.67 23.81
CA ALA A 883 37.77 -6.34 24.14
C ALA A 883 38.41 -5.77 25.42
N SER A 884 38.33 -4.47 25.65
CA SER A 884 38.79 -3.83 26.91
C SER A 884 37.99 -4.29 28.13
N LEU A 885 36.72 -4.64 27.95
CA LEU A 885 35.83 -5.19 28.98
C LEU A 885 35.93 -6.73 29.09
N HIS A 886 36.87 -7.38 28.36
CA HIS A 886 37.07 -8.82 28.35
C HIS A 886 35.81 -9.63 27.90
N VAL A 887 34.91 -9.04 27.13
CA VAL A 887 33.76 -9.72 26.53
C VAL A 887 34.21 -10.47 25.26
N PRO A 888 34.00 -11.82 25.20
CA PRO A 888 34.36 -12.57 24.00
C PRO A 888 33.45 -12.20 22.84
N ILE A 889 34.06 -11.78 21.70
CA ILE A 889 33.33 -11.37 20.54
C ILE A 889 33.89 -11.97 19.25
N LEU A 890 33.01 -12.08 18.24
CA LEU A 890 33.38 -12.31 16.85
C LEU A 890 32.99 -11.10 16.03
N PHE A 891 33.85 -10.69 15.09
CA PHE A 891 33.54 -9.56 14.20
C PHE A 891 33.63 -10.00 12.73
N LEU A 892 32.48 -9.93 12.03
CA LEU A 892 32.33 -10.27 10.62
C LEU A 892 32.05 -9.02 9.76
N HIS A 893 32.96 -8.77 8.83
CA HIS A 893 32.86 -7.70 7.84
C HIS A 893 33.25 -8.18 6.44
N GLY A 894 33.10 -7.33 5.41
CA GLY A 894 33.32 -7.70 4.02
C GLY A 894 34.74 -8.20 3.68
N GLY A 895 35.73 -7.74 4.43
CA GLY A 895 37.15 -8.13 4.24
C GLY A 895 37.53 -9.49 4.83
N VAL A 896 36.63 -10.17 5.58
CA VAL A 896 36.97 -11.46 6.19
C VAL A 896 37.00 -12.57 5.13
N PRO A 897 38.08 -13.38 5.01
CA PRO A 897 38.17 -14.51 4.08
C PRO A 897 37.05 -15.55 4.33
N VAL A 898 36.58 -16.19 3.26
CA VAL A 898 35.46 -17.14 3.30
C VAL A 898 35.65 -18.25 4.34
N ARG A 899 36.81 -18.87 4.39
CA ARG A 899 37.13 -19.94 5.37
C ARG A 899 37.04 -19.44 6.82
N LYS A 900 37.58 -18.24 7.10
CA LYS A 900 37.54 -17.66 8.44
C LYS A 900 36.08 -17.32 8.82
N ARG A 901 35.30 -16.85 7.86
CA ARG A 901 33.85 -16.55 8.02
C ARG A 901 33.06 -17.82 8.43
N GLU A 902 33.35 -18.95 7.75
CA GLU A 902 32.69 -20.23 8.06
C GLU A 902 33.06 -20.74 9.47
N GLN A 903 34.33 -20.57 9.86
CA GLN A 903 34.78 -20.90 11.22
C GLN A 903 34.11 -20.04 12.30
N MET A 904 34.01 -18.73 12.06
CA MET A 904 33.32 -17.81 13.00
C MET A 904 31.85 -18.19 13.17
N VAL A 905 31.14 -18.47 12.10
CA VAL A 905 29.75 -18.93 12.15
C VAL A 905 29.62 -20.25 12.90
N ALA A 906 30.50 -21.20 12.65
CA ALA A 906 30.51 -22.50 13.37
C ALA A 906 30.77 -22.33 14.87
N SER A 907 31.74 -21.47 15.23
CA SER A 907 32.08 -21.17 16.63
C SER A 907 30.90 -20.52 17.37
N PHE A 908 30.21 -19.55 16.73
CA PHE A 908 29.03 -18.91 17.29
C PHE A 908 27.86 -19.90 17.46
N GLN A 909 27.57 -20.71 16.46
CA GLN A 909 26.52 -21.72 16.51
C GLN A 909 26.77 -22.82 17.54
N ALA A 910 28.01 -23.07 17.89
CA ALA A 910 28.41 -23.97 18.98
C ALA A 910 28.30 -23.31 20.37
N GLY A 911 27.93 -22.03 20.46
CA GLY A 911 27.83 -21.28 21.71
C GLY A 911 29.16 -20.91 22.36
N ALA A 912 30.26 -21.02 21.60
CA ALA A 912 31.63 -20.76 22.14
C ALA A 912 31.87 -19.26 22.40
N VAL A 913 31.11 -18.36 21.73
CA VAL A 913 31.24 -16.91 21.84
C VAL A 913 29.85 -16.29 21.90
N PRO A 914 29.50 -15.48 22.93
CA PRO A 914 28.13 -14.99 23.12
C PRO A 914 27.79 -13.82 22.19
N VAL A 915 28.75 -12.99 21.78
CA VAL A 915 28.51 -11.77 20.99
C VAL A 915 29.07 -11.92 19.56
N PHE A 916 28.21 -11.72 18.56
CA PHE A 916 28.61 -11.71 17.17
C PHE A 916 28.30 -10.34 16.56
N LEU A 917 29.33 -9.58 16.30
CA LEU A 917 29.28 -8.27 15.68
C LEU A 917 29.34 -8.39 14.16
N LEU A 918 28.41 -7.79 13.46
CA LEU A 918 28.26 -7.94 12.00
C LEU A 918 28.07 -6.58 11.33
N SER A 919 28.82 -6.32 10.27
CA SER A 919 28.44 -5.24 9.39
C SER A 919 27.19 -5.65 8.59
N LEU A 920 26.20 -4.74 8.46
CA LEU A 920 24.94 -5.03 7.77
C LEU A 920 25.13 -5.61 6.37
N LYS A 921 26.08 -5.08 5.60
CA LYS A 921 26.41 -5.60 4.26
C LYS A 921 27.00 -7.02 4.28
N ALA A 922 27.76 -7.39 5.31
CA ALA A 922 28.33 -8.73 5.44
C ALA A 922 27.37 -9.71 6.11
N GLY A 923 26.56 -9.23 7.05
CA GLY A 923 25.52 -9.99 7.72
C GLY A 923 24.28 -10.23 6.86
N GLY A 924 24.06 -9.41 5.84
CA GLY A 924 22.88 -9.46 4.96
C GLY A 924 22.78 -10.67 4.06
N VAL A 925 23.70 -11.63 4.07
CA VAL A 925 23.74 -12.70 3.07
C VAL A 925 23.77 -14.09 3.71
N GLY A 926 22.59 -14.73 3.76
CA GLY A 926 22.42 -16.20 3.86
C GLY A 926 22.95 -16.94 5.10
N LEU A 927 23.44 -16.23 6.12
CA LEU A 927 23.94 -16.86 7.34
C LEU A 927 22.80 -17.45 8.16
N ASN A 928 23.02 -18.59 8.79
CA ASN A 928 22.12 -19.18 9.76
C ASN A 928 22.72 -19.02 11.17
N LEU A 929 22.10 -18.20 12.01
CA LEU A 929 22.61 -17.80 13.32
C LEU A 929 21.54 -17.99 14.41
N THR A 930 20.86 -19.16 14.39
CA THR A 930 19.75 -19.51 15.28
C THR A 930 20.18 -19.73 16.74
N GLN A 931 21.47 -19.72 17.05
CA GLN A 931 21.96 -19.69 18.43
C GLN A 931 21.58 -18.36 19.13
N ALA A 932 21.47 -17.26 18.36
CA ALA A 932 21.13 -15.96 18.93
C ALA A 932 19.65 -15.90 19.33
N THR A 933 19.41 -15.37 20.51
CA THR A 933 18.09 -15.04 21.05
C THR A 933 17.84 -13.53 21.09
N HIS A 934 18.89 -12.75 20.90
CA HIS A 934 18.84 -11.29 20.84
C HIS A 934 19.49 -10.77 19.55
N VAL A 935 18.90 -9.72 19.02
CA VAL A 935 19.44 -8.97 17.88
C VAL A 935 19.43 -7.50 18.25
N ILE A 936 20.55 -6.82 18.13
CA ILE A 936 20.68 -5.39 18.39
C ILE A 936 21.04 -4.69 17.08
N HIS A 937 20.18 -3.79 16.63
CA HIS A 937 20.47 -2.83 15.58
C HIS A 937 21.05 -1.56 16.23
N TYR A 938 22.36 -1.38 16.13
CA TYR A 938 23.08 -0.26 16.73
C TYR A 938 22.77 1.06 16.05
N ASP A 939 22.54 1.02 14.73
CA ASP A 939 22.08 2.14 13.91
C ASP A 939 20.96 1.68 12.96
N ARG A 940 20.06 2.60 12.66
CA ARG A 940 18.89 2.37 11.81
C ARG A 940 19.28 2.41 10.32
N TRP A 941 18.71 1.50 9.53
CA TRP A 941 18.84 1.53 8.08
C TRP A 941 17.65 2.23 7.44
N TRP A 942 17.89 2.90 6.31
CA TRP A 942 16.84 3.57 5.54
C TRP A 942 15.77 2.64 4.98
N ASN A 943 16.12 1.37 4.73
CA ASN A 943 15.23 0.36 4.22
C ASN A 943 14.93 -0.68 5.31
N PRO A 944 13.69 -0.73 5.85
CA PRO A 944 13.32 -1.70 6.88
C PRO A 944 13.55 -3.16 6.48
N ALA A 945 13.42 -3.48 5.18
CA ALA A 945 13.62 -4.83 4.68
C ALA A 945 15.06 -5.34 4.93
N VAL A 946 16.05 -4.45 4.98
CA VAL A 946 17.44 -4.83 5.29
C VAL A 946 17.61 -5.14 6.78
N GLU A 947 16.95 -4.40 7.67
CA GLU A 947 16.92 -4.70 9.12
C GLU A 947 16.18 -6.02 9.39
N ASP A 948 15.02 -6.22 8.76
CA ASP A 948 14.27 -7.48 8.85
C ASP A 948 15.12 -8.65 8.32
N GLN A 949 15.82 -8.46 7.20
CA GLN A 949 16.72 -9.44 6.64
C GLN A 949 17.87 -9.81 7.60
N ALA A 950 18.42 -8.84 8.31
CA ALA A 950 19.46 -9.07 9.32
C ALA A 950 18.90 -9.82 10.53
N SER A 951 17.75 -9.41 11.06
CA SER A 951 17.06 -10.05 12.17
C SER A 951 16.63 -11.49 11.84
N ASP A 952 16.27 -11.77 10.61
CA ASP A 952 15.88 -13.09 10.11
C ASP A 952 17.04 -14.12 10.09
N ARG A 953 18.27 -13.72 10.46
CA ARG A 953 19.38 -14.65 10.70
C ARG A 953 19.21 -15.39 12.01
N ALA A 954 18.64 -14.76 13.02
CA ALA A 954 18.29 -15.34 14.31
C ALA A 954 16.89 -15.96 14.29
N HIS A 955 15.89 -15.24 13.77
CA HIS A 955 14.49 -15.66 13.70
C HIS A 955 14.20 -16.46 12.43
N ARG A 956 14.54 -17.73 12.43
CA ARG A 956 14.50 -18.64 11.28
C ARG A 956 14.01 -20.03 11.69
N ILE A 957 13.53 -20.82 10.72
CA ILE A 957 13.20 -22.25 10.97
C ILE A 957 14.39 -22.96 11.60
N GLY A 958 14.16 -23.57 12.76
CA GLY A 958 15.20 -24.17 13.61
C GLY A 958 15.45 -23.38 14.89
N GLN A 959 14.96 -22.14 14.99
CA GLN A 959 14.91 -21.40 16.23
C GLN A 959 13.87 -22.01 17.18
N ARG A 960 14.23 -22.19 18.44
CA ARG A 960 13.39 -22.83 19.47
C ARG A 960 13.02 -21.88 20.61
N ARG A 961 13.66 -20.71 20.65
CA ARG A 961 13.50 -19.71 21.72
C ARG A 961 12.98 -18.40 21.11
N ALA A 962 12.21 -17.65 21.87
CA ALA A 962 11.77 -16.32 21.45
C ALA A 962 12.98 -15.43 21.09
N VAL A 963 12.82 -14.59 20.08
CA VAL A 963 13.88 -13.68 19.62
C VAL A 963 13.48 -12.25 19.95
N GLN A 964 14.33 -11.57 20.71
CA GLN A 964 14.15 -10.15 21.03
C GLN A 964 15.02 -9.30 20.11
N ILE A 965 14.40 -8.32 19.49
CA ILE A 965 15.08 -7.39 18.57
C ILE A 965 15.07 -6.02 19.20
N HIS A 966 16.25 -5.46 19.47
CA HIS A 966 16.44 -4.14 20.04
C HIS A 966 16.97 -3.19 18.98
N ARG A 967 16.36 -2.04 18.83
CA ARG A 967 16.79 -0.98 17.91
C ARG A 967 17.16 0.24 18.71
N LEU A 968 18.41 0.68 18.63
CA LEU A 968 18.87 1.87 19.32
C LEU A 968 18.54 3.11 18.47
N VAL A 969 17.75 4.01 19.01
CA VAL A 969 17.28 5.22 18.32
C VAL A 969 17.63 6.44 19.18
N CYS A 970 18.40 7.38 18.63
CA CYS A 970 18.70 8.63 19.33
C CYS A 970 17.50 9.56 19.32
N GLU A 971 16.99 9.90 20.50
CA GLU A 971 15.82 10.77 20.69
C GLU A 971 16.02 12.17 20.13
N GLY A 972 14.96 12.72 19.54
CA GLY A 972 14.94 14.08 18.99
C GLY A 972 15.82 14.30 17.77
N THR A 973 16.37 13.24 17.18
CA THR A 973 17.29 13.31 16.06
C THR A 973 16.64 12.91 14.73
N LEU A 974 17.44 12.97 13.69
CA LEU A 974 17.16 12.36 12.39
C LEU A 974 16.69 10.89 12.48
N GLU A 975 17.21 10.08 13.43
CA GLU A 975 16.88 8.65 13.54
C GLU A 975 15.45 8.42 14.00
N ASP A 976 14.99 9.23 14.95
CA ASP A 976 13.65 9.20 15.47
C ASP A 976 12.62 9.54 14.38
N ARG A 977 12.86 10.63 13.65
CA ARG A 977 12.00 11.03 12.54
C ARG A 977 11.98 10.05 11.36
N ILE A 978 13.11 9.38 11.11
CA ILE A 978 13.14 8.29 10.13
C ILE A 978 12.30 7.12 10.62
N ALA A 979 12.35 6.78 11.92
CA ALA A 979 11.54 5.70 12.48
C ALA A 979 10.05 5.96 12.24
N GLU A 980 9.57 7.17 12.55
CA GLU A 980 8.19 7.61 12.31
C GLU A 980 7.81 7.55 10.82
N LEU A 981 8.68 8.05 9.93
CA LEU A 981 8.44 8.02 8.49
C LEU A 981 8.36 6.61 7.92
N LEU A 982 9.16 5.69 8.46
CA LEU A 982 9.17 4.29 8.02
C LEU A 982 7.95 3.54 8.54
N GLU A 983 7.44 3.85 9.70
CA GLU A 983 6.26 3.25 10.29
C GLU A 983 4.98 3.68 9.55
N ASN A 984 4.86 4.98 9.26
CA ASN A 984 3.78 5.52 8.41
C ASN A 984 3.82 4.97 6.98
N LYS A 985 5.00 4.62 6.45
CA LYS A 985 5.14 3.98 5.14
C LYS A 985 4.90 2.48 5.15
N ARG A 986 5.05 1.78 6.27
CA ARG A 986 4.74 0.34 6.36
C ARG A 986 3.28 0.04 6.05
N SER A 987 2.35 0.85 6.54
CA SER A 987 0.92 0.73 6.25
C SER A 987 0.59 1.00 4.77
N LEU A 988 1.38 1.86 4.10
CA LEU A 988 1.26 2.16 2.67
C LEU A 988 2.02 1.18 1.77
N ALA A 989 3.11 0.58 2.26
CA ALA A 989 3.96 -0.34 1.49
C ALA A 989 3.37 -1.76 1.33
N GLU A 990 2.34 -2.11 2.09
CA GLU A 990 1.58 -3.36 1.84
C GLU A 990 0.71 -3.26 0.59
N SER A 991 0.37 -2.07 0.13
CA SER A 991 -0.43 -1.83 -1.08
C SER A 991 0.36 -1.25 -2.27
N VAL A 992 1.52 -0.61 -2.05
CA VAL A 992 2.32 0.03 -3.12
C VAL A 992 3.81 -0.03 -2.80
N VAL A 993 4.59 -0.43 -3.76
CA VAL A 993 6.05 -0.54 -3.84
C VAL A 993 6.77 0.67 -3.24
N GLY A 994 7.65 0.42 -2.27
CA GLY A 994 8.41 1.45 -1.56
C GLY A 994 9.41 2.19 -2.45
N GLN A 995 9.50 3.51 -2.27
CA GLN A 995 10.60 4.30 -2.79
C GLN A 995 11.81 4.15 -1.86
N GLY A 996 12.98 3.76 -2.37
CA GLY A 996 14.22 3.74 -1.62
C GLY A 996 14.81 5.14 -1.38
N GLU A 997 16.07 5.21 -0.97
CA GLU A 997 16.82 6.41 -0.54
C GLU A 997 16.74 7.62 -1.52
N ALA A 998 16.33 7.40 -2.77
CA ALA A 998 16.31 8.45 -3.81
C ALA A 998 15.36 9.63 -3.48
N TRP A 999 14.27 9.40 -2.73
CA TRP A 999 13.31 10.46 -2.38
C TRP A 999 13.89 11.52 -1.42
N ILE A 1000 14.93 11.15 -0.66
CA ILE A 1000 15.56 12.03 0.32
C ILE A 1000 16.31 13.17 -0.38
N GLY A 1001 16.90 12.89 -1.55
CA GLY A 1001 17.55 13.91 -2.37
C GLY A 1001 16.61 14.96 -2.95
N ASP A 1002 15.33 14.63 -3.04
CA ASP A 1002 14.27 15.48 -3.61
C ASP A 1002 13.52 16.32 -2.57
N LEU A 1003 13.89 16.21 -1.27
CA LEU A 1003 13.31 17.02 -0.20
C LEU A 1003 13.56 18.51 -0.42
N SER A 1004 12.54 19.34 -0.17
CA SER A 1004 12.70 20.80 -0.11
C SER A 1004 13.60 21.19 1.08
N ASP A 1005 14.15 22.40 1.05
CA ASP A 1005 15.03 22.87 2.13
C ASP A 1005 14.29 22.95 3.47
N SER A 1006 13.00 23.27 3.46
CA SER A 1006 12.15 23.27 4.67
C SER A 1006 11.90 21.85 5.20
N GLN A 1007 11.64 20.90 4.34
CA GLN A 1007 11.46 19.49 4.71
C GLN A 1007 12.76 18.87 5.22
N LEU A 1008 13.89 19.18 4.57
CA LEU A 1008 15.20 18.73 5.02
C LEU A 1008 15.55 19.33 6.40
N ALA A 1009 15.34 20.62 6.57
CA ALA A 1009 15.57 21.29 7.85
C ALA A 1009 14.67 20.71 8.96
N ALA A 1010 13.42 20.42 8.67
CA ALA A 1010 12.51 19.75 9.60
C ALA A 1010 12.99 18.34 9.95
N LEU A 1011 13.58 17.60 9.00
CA LEU A 1011 14.08 16.24 9.21
C LEU A 1011 15.35 16.21 10.08
N VAL A 1012 16.27 17.17 9.94
CA VAL A 1012 17.61 17.09 10.54
C VAL A 1012 17.80 17.94 11.80
N ARG A 1013 16.94 18.93 12.10
CA ARG A 1013 17.06 19.72 13.31
C ARG A 1013 16.81 18.90 14.57
N LEU A 1014 17.58 19.10 15.63
CA LEU A 1014 17.28 18.50 16.91
C LEU A 1014 15.93 18.99 17.43
N ALA A 1015 15.13 18.09 17.97
CA ALA A 1015 13.97 18.49 18.75
C ALA A 1015 14.47 19.17 20.04
N PRO A 1016 13.82 20.26 20.51
CA PRO A 1016 14.18 20.82 21.81
C PRO A 1016 14.00 19.74 22.87
N SER A 1017 15.06 19.47 23.62
CA SER A 1017 15.01 18.59 24.78
C SER A 1017 14.10 19.26 25.82
N GLY A 1018 12.82 18.95 25.78
CA GLY A 1018 11.82 19.40 26.71
C GLY A 1018 11.60 18.34 27.75
N GLY A 1019 12.05 18.64 28.99
CA GLY A 1019 11.61 17.92 30.15
C GLY A 1019 12.72 17.73 31.17
N GLU A 1020 12.81 18.65 32.07
CA GLU A 1020 13.31 18.32 33.42
C GLU A 1020 12.36 17.32 34.09
N PRO A 1021 12.91 16.47 35.01
CA PRO A 1021 12.27 15.27 35.56
C PRO A 1021 10.98 15.54 36.31
#